data_10f4a4ebc7b2d044df776a2ffebeb525
#
_entry.id   10f4a4ebc7b2d044df776a2ffebeb525
#
_cell.length_a   1.000
_cell.length_b   1.000
_cell.length_c   1.000
_cell.angle_alpha   90.00
_cell.angle_beta   90.00
_cell.angle_gamma   90.00
#
_symmetry.space_group_name_H-M   'P 1'
#
loop_
_entity.id
_entity.type
_entity.pdbx_description
1 polymer ?
#
loop_
_entity_poly.entity_id
_entity_poly.type
_entity_poly.pdbx_seq_one_letter_code
_entity_poly.pdbx_strand_id
1 'polypeptide(L)'
;MKIGNYTVGDYTVLTEGSKRKLVFDCRNCVYGTSISDDPRCRYHVMHVLETVDADQVILSEVYERIYTEEQTKYLKEMVNLLLSFDTRAVWVSSYLGITDMDCDECYPERHNNILKFARDLLSYDPIASYISLLKELENTKQRAQQVIGQPCEKCFKANEKHLLALKSEYDKTEFIKTLKPLLMKIKDVSDLSDIYKTMFEVEIKPAFIGSVLQFKDMEKLQLVDEYQVLNSNVQIFKHPDKIEYQYIINPPEYTLSPDQYFILTKTKETVAGYQPGRVSLTVGSTTKRYFERIYQSTIIDIARRYNVSLSPDDILSLAEIVTRYTIGYGILELLLSDKNVTDVYLDSPLGSKPIYLVHSKFGQCQTNIMYPERDAESFVGKVRAMSGRPFDDAHPVLDYDLEDLQTRIAVIGRPLATDGIAFAFRLHKETPWTLPQFINVKMLSPLAAGLLSFFIDNSTTMIIAGSRGSGKTSLVAALMQEILQNKRIIVQEDTLELPVMYMKNIGYNIQRLKTKSSIGGVGDEATTEVKPEDALRTALRLGDSALVVGEVRSVEAKVLYEAMRVGAAGNVVLGTVHADSAYAVWDRVVNDLEVPTTSFKATDIVVVAKPIRFKGSLKSYRRIVQITEVKKHWNIDPDAEGGLLNIMEYDASKDSLILNEDALKDSELFPKICKLTGMSIEEVWDIIKLYSKEKEHQVNVAKEMNVFELLESEYTSIAHNKLLLLKEELISEKGSKDYNSLYNEWQDWYDNFFAPQIIERYRNAKKDDI
;
A
#
# COMPACT_ATOMS: atom_id res chain seq x y z
N MET A 1 11.68 13.95 39.32
CA MET A 1 12.46 13.84 40.58
C MET A 1 13.23 12.52 40.54
N LYS A 2 14.54 12.50 40.74
CA LYS A 2 15.33 11.24 40.70
C LYS A 2 15.57 10.78 42.13
N ILE A 3 15.26 9.53 42.43
CA ILE A 3 15.56 8.88 43.72
C ILE A 3 16.48 7.68 43.40
N GLY A 4 17.78 7.88 43.59
CA GLY A 4 18.80 6.93 43.19
C GLY A 4 18.85 6.76 41.64
N ASN A 5 18.77 5.51 41.15
CA ASN A 5 18.69 5.21 39.70
C ASN A 5 17.24 5.20 39.17
N TYR A 6 16.24 5.60 39.97
CA TYR A 6 14.83 5.56 39.59
C TYR A 6 14.33 6.96 39.25
N THR A 7 13.53 7.07 38.21
CA THR A 7 12.78 8.26 37.84
C THR A 7 11.38 8.19 38.47
N VAL A 8 10.99 9.23 39.18
CA VAL A 8 9.64 9.34 39.72
C VAL A 8 8.81 10.14 38.74
N GLY A 9 8.01 9.43 37.96
CA GLY A 9 6.88 9.99 37.24
C GLY A 9 7.18 11.05 36.19
N ASP A 10 8.22 10.86 35.38
CA ASP A 10 8.44 11.74 34.23
C ASP A 10 7.39 11.46 33.14
N TYR A 11 6.62 12.45 32.78
CA TYR A 11 5.66 12.40 31.67
C TYR A 11 5.85 13.58 30.73
N THR A 12 5.40 13.41 29.50
CA THR A 12 5.43 14.44 28.46
C THR A 12 4.04 14.50 27.80
N VAL A 13 3.58 15.70 27.49
CA VAL A 13 2.34 15.88 26.71
C VAL A 13 2.75 16.18 25.27
N LEU A 14 2.39 15.29 24.36
CA LEU A 14 2.58 15.43 22.93
C LEU A 14 1.27 15.87 22.30
N THR A 15 1.31 16.82 21.37
CA THR A 15 0.14 17.24 20.59
C THR A 15 0.32 16.78 19.15
N GLU A 16 -0.56 15.90 18.69
CA GLU A 16 -0.62 15.45 17.29
C GLU A 16 -1.95 15.88 16.67
N GLY A 17 -1.91 16.87 15.80
CA GLY A 17 -3.12 17.50 15.27
C GLY A 17 -3.95 18.13 16.39
N SER A 18 -5.21 17.69 16.54
CA SER A 18 -6.11 18.16 17.63
C SER A 18 -6.04 17.31 18.88
N LYS A 19 -5.25 16.22 18.93
CA LYS A 19 -5.22 15.26 20.03
C LYS A 19 -4.02 15.47 20.92
N ARG A 20 -4.26 15.38 22.23
CA ARG A 20 -3.23 15.46 23.28
C ARG A 20 -2.93 14.07 23.82
N LYS A 21 -1.68 13.62 23.68
CA LYS A 21 -1.19 12.34 24.17
C LYS A 21 -0.35 12.55 25.40
N LEU A 22 -0.71 11.87 26.49
CA LEU A 22 0.05 11.85 27.74
C LEU A 22 0.97 10.63 27.75
N VAL A 23 2.26 10.85 27.56
CA VAL A 23 3.28 9.80 27.49
C VAL A 23 4.06 9.74 28.79
N PHE A 24 4.02 8.63 29.48
CA PHE A 24 4.82 8.35 30.68
C PHE A 24 6.10 7.62 30.30
N ASP A 25 7.25 8.09 30.75
CA ASP A 25 8.51 7.34 30.70
C ASP A 25 8.57 6.32 31.82
N CYS A 26 8.26 5.07 31.49
CA CYS A 26 8.23 3.96 32.44
C CYS A 26 9.58 3.25 32.62
N ARG A 27 10.63 3.68 31.92
CA ARG A 27 12.00 3.17 32.11
C ARG A 27 12.49 3.53 33.51
N ASN A 28 12.58 2.60 34.41
CA ASN A 28 12.90 2.78 35.84
C ASN A 28 11.78 3.47 36.65
N CYS A 29 10.52 3.39 36.22
CA CYS A 29 9.38 3.92 36.98
C CYS A 29 9.10 3.06 38.22
N VAL A 30 8.93 3.71 39.36
CA VAL A 30 8.61 3.02 40.65
C VAL A 30 7.15 2.58 40.76
N TYR A 31 6.28 3.13 39.91
CA TYR A 31 4.85 2.88 39.91
C TYR A 31 4.41 1.71 39.03
N GLY A 32 5.34 1.08 38.28
CA GLY A 32 5.03 0.02 37.34
C GLY A 32 4.72 0.51 35.93
N THR A 33 4.36 -0.42 35.05
CA THR A 33 4.26 -0.17 33.60
C THR A 33 2.91 -0.60 33.02
N SER A 34 1.92 -0.93 33.83
CA SER A 34 0.60 -1.42 33.37
C SER A 34 -0.53 -0.88 34.23
N ILE A 35 -1.51 -0.25 33.60
CA ILE A 35 -2.75 0.20 34.27
C ILE A 35 -3.60 -1.00 34.69
N SER A 36 -3.59 -2.09 33.93
CA SER A 36 -4.37 -3.29 34.21
C SER A 36 -3.86 -4.05 35.44
N ASP A 37 -2.54 -4.20 35.53
CA ASP A 37 -1.94 -5.12 36.49
C ASP A 37 -1.43 -4.44 37.78
N ASP A 38 -1.02 -3.15 37.71
CA ASP A 38 -0.41 -2.45 38.85
C ASP A 38 -1.28 -1.30 39.36
N PRO A 39 -1.87 -1.42 40.57
CA PRO A 39 -2.64 -0.34 41.20
C PRO A 39 -1.85 0.95 41.41
N ARG A 40 -0.53 0.87 41.59
CA ARG A 40 0.33 2.05 41.77
C ARG A 40 0.47 2.81 40.46
N CYS A 41 0.59 2.07 39.32
CA CYS A 41 0.60 2.67 38.00
C CYS A 41 -0.73 3.37 37.70
N ARG A 42 -1.87 2.74 38.03
CA ARG A 42 -3.20 3.35 37.92
C ARG A 42 -3.31 4.64 38.74
N TYR A 43 -2.90 4.58 40.02
CA TYR A 43 -2.87 5.77 40.88
C TYR A 43 -2.07 6.90 40.26
N HIS A 44 -0.87 6.62 39.77
CA HIS A 44 -0.01 7.63 39.18
C HIS A 44 -0.61 8.26 37.92
N VAL A 45 -1.15 7.45 37.02
CA VAL A 45 -1.80 7.93 35.78
C VAL A 45 -3.04 8.78 36.13
N MET A 46 -3.88 8.34 37.06
CA MET A 46 -5.06 9.08 37.47
C MET A 46 -4.68 10.39 38.15
N HIS A 47 -3.66 10.41 39.00
CA HIS A 47 -3.20 11.62 39.67
C HIS A 47 -2.66 12.68 38.67
N VAL A 48 -1.96 12.27 37.62
CA VAL A 48 -1.52 13.20 36.55
C VAL A 48 -2.72 13.73 35.77
N LEU A 49 -3.72 12.88 35.50
CA LEU A 49 -4.96 13.28 34.81
C LEU A 49 -5.84 14.24 35.61
N GLU A 50 -5.61 14.44 36.94
CA GLU A 50 -6.26 15.49 37.72
C GLU A 50 -5.90 16.89 37.22
N THR A 51 -4.69 17.06 36.68
CA THR A 51 -4.13 18.36 36.28
C THR A 51 -3.87 18.47 34.79
N VAL A 52 -3.70 17.36 34.12
CA VAL A 52 -3.37 17.29 32.68
C VAL A 52 -4.54 16.72 31.90
N ASP A 53 -5.09 17.52 31.00
CA ASP A 53 -6.08 17.02 30.07
C ASP A 53 -5.42 16.32 28.89
N ALA A 54 -5.80 15.06 28.62
CA ALA A 54 -5.26 14.25 27.54
C ALA A 54 -6.37 13.39 26.92
N ASP A 55 -6.24 13.13 25.61
CA ASP A 55 -7.17 12.27 24.87
C ASP A 55 -6.70 10.82 24.87
N GLN A 56 -5.39 10.59 25.03
CA GLN A 56 -4.78 9.26 25.02
C GLN A 56 -3.65 9.16 26.04
N VAL A 57 -3.55 8.01 26.72
CA VAL A 57 -2.46 7.67 27.65
C VAL A 57 -1.55 6.64 27.01
N ILE A 58 -0.24 6.84 27.11
CA ILE A 58 0.80 5.94 26.62
C ILE A 58 1.81 5.68 27.74
N LEU A 59 2.07 4.42 28.04
CA LEU A 59 3.11 4.00 28.96
C LEU A 59 4.29 3.47 28.13
N SER A 60 5.39 4.21 28.10
CA SER A 60 6.56 3.92 27.29
C SER A 60 7.72 3.39 28.15
N GLU A 61 8.14 2.16 27.87
CA GLU A 61 9.33 1.53 28.46
C GLU A 61 10.25 1.05 27.33
N VAL A 62 10.33 -0.24 27.10
CA VAL A 62 10.98 -0.90 25.95
C VAL A 62 10.00 -0.92 24.76
N TYR A 63 8.75 -1.02 25.08
CA TYR A 63 7.61 -0.91 24.16
C TYR A 63 6.58 0.06 24.71
N GLU A 64 5.74 0.57 23.85
CA GLU A 64 4.63 1.46 24.22
C GLU A 64 3.37 0.65 24.43
N ARG A 65 2.72 0.84 25.59
CA ARG A 65 1.35 0.42 25.87
C ARG A 65 0.43 1.59 25.62
N ILE A 66 -0.38 1.49 24.60
CA ILE A 66 -1.25 2.56 24.13
C ILE A 66 -2.66 2.26 24.62
N TYR A 67 -3.21 3.16 25.44
CA TYR A 67 -4.59 3.11 25.89
C TYR A 67 -5.43 4.01 24.97
N THR A 68 -6.57 3.50 24.50
CA THR A 68 -7.46 4.20 23.57
C THR A 68 -8.08 5.46 24.18
N GLU A 69 -8.68 6.30 23.34
CA GLU A 69 -9.42 7.48 23.79
C GLU A 69 -10.57 7.11 24.74
N GLU A 70 -11.25 6.00 24.47
CA GLU A 70 -12.33 5.48 25.31
C GLU A 70 -11.81 5.03 26.67
N GLN A 71 -10.73 4.29 26.71
CA GLN A 71 -10.08 3.86 27.95
C GLN A 71 -9.54 5.05 28.77
N THR A 72 -8.96 6.04 28.09
CA THR A 72 -8.51 7.29 28.73
C THR A 72 -9.70 8.06 29.30
N LYS A 73 -10.83 8.10 28.60
CA LYS A 73 -12.09 8.70 29.08
C LYS A 73 -12.59 8.00 30.34
N TYR A 74 -12.52 6.68 30.43
CA TYR A 74 -12.87 5.94 31.65
C TYR A 74 -12.08 6.42 32.87
N LEU A 75 -10.76 6.58 32.73
CA LEU A 75 -9.91 7.09 33.81
C LEU A 75 -10.29 8.53 34.18
N LYS A 76 -10.50 9.40 33.20
CA LYS A 76 -10.90 10.80 33.41
C LYS A 76 -12.27 10.92 34.11
N GLU A 77 -13.22 10.05 33.78
CA GLU A 77 -14.52 10.01 34.48
C GLU A 77 -14.35 9.66 35.97
N MET A 78 -13.46 8.72 36.27
CA MET A 78 -13.18 8.36 37.69
C MET A 78 -12.42 9.46 38.42
N VAL A 79 -11.48 10.13 37.76
CA VAL A 79 -10.78 11.31 38.31
C VAL A 79 -11.77 12.44 38.61
N ASN A 80 -12.66 12.76 37.67
CA ASN A 80 -13.67 13.79 37.85
C ASN A 80 -14.63 13.44 39.02
N LEU A 81 -14.98 12.17 39.18
CA LEU A 81 -15.80 11.69 40.30
C LEU A 81 -15.07 11.86 41.64
N LEU A 82 -13.77 11.47 41.67
CA LEU A 82 -12.92 11.65 42.84
C LEU A 82 -12.84 13.13 43.29
N LEU A 83 -12.52 14.01 42.34
CA LEU A 83 -12.45 15.47 42.60
C LEU A 83 -13.78 16.04 43.05
N SER A 84 -14.90 15.56 42.49
CA SER A 84 -16.23 15.94 42.91
C SER A 84 -16.54 15.52 44.37
N PHE A 85 -16.13 14.31 44.78
CA PHE A 85 -16.30 13.80 46.10
C PHE A 85 -15.39 14.52 47.12
N ASP A 86 -14.13 14.78 46.76
CA ASP A 86 -13.19 15.55 47.58
C ASP A 86 -13.68 16.98 47.79
N THR A 87 -14.11 17.68 46.73
CA THR A 87 -14.61 19.06 46.84
C THR A 87 -15.81 19.17 47.77
N ARG A 88 -16.71 18.18 47.73
CA ARG A 88 -17.91 18.15 48.59
C ARG A 88 -17.64 17.53 49.94
N ALA A 89 -16.50 16.89 50.14
CA ALA A 89 -16.14 16.12 51.35
C ALA A 89 -17.29 15.21 51.81
N VAL A 90 -17.71 14.30 50.88
CA VAL A 90 -18.93 13.47 51.05
C VAL A 90 -18.94 12.54 52.28
N TRP A 91 -17.85 12.46 53.00
CA TRP A 91 -17.65 11.68 54.26
C TRP A 91 -17.81 12.49 55.52
N VAL A 92 -18.10 13.79 55.47
CA VAL A 92 -18.32 14.61 56.66
C VAL A 92 -19.72 14.40 57.25
N SER A 93 -19.88 14.74 58.54
CA SER A 93 -21.09 14.47 59.34
C SER A 93 -22.40 14.95 58.69
N SER A 94 -22.38 16.08 57.97
CA SER A 94 -23.54 16.65 57.28
C SER A 94 -24.12 15.73 56.20
N TYR A 95 -23.32 14.84 55.62
CA TYR A 95 -23.75 13.89 54.63
C TYR A 95 -24.03 12.47 55.15
N LEU A 96 -23.47 12.12 56.33
CA LEU A 96 -23.55 10.76 56.86
C LEU A 96 -24.90 10.38 57.45
N GLY A 97 -25.87 11.30 57.41
CA GLY A 97 -27.21 11.07 57.93
C GLY A 97 -27.28 10.98 59.48
N ILE A 98 -26.31 11.58 60.14
CA ILE A 98 -26.28 11.65 61.63
C ILE A 98 -27.17 12.82 62.02
N THR A 99 -28.34 12.51 62.59
CA THR A 99 -29.39 13.49 62.87
C THR A 99 -29.59 13.76 64.33
N ASP A 100 -28.93 13.00 65.24
CA ASP A 100 -29.12 13.10 66.69
C ASP A 100 -27.84 12.79 67.47
N MET A 101 -27.63 13.37 68.66
CA MET A 101 -26.44 13.15 69.49
C MET A 101 -26.28 11.68 69.90
N ASP A 102 -27.35 10.92 69.98
CA ASP A 102 -27.32 9.49 70.30
C ASP A 102 -26.76 8.60 69.19
N CYS A 103 -26.47 9.17 68.02
CA CYS A 103 -25.90 8.47 66.86
C CYS A 103 -24.39 8.68 66.71
N ASP A 104 -23.70 9.35 67.57
CA ASP A 104 -22.26 9.65 67.47
C ASP A 104 -21.38 8.39 67.42
N GLU A 105 -21.81 7.26 68.00
CA GLU A 105 -21.09 5.97 67.91
C GLU A 105 -21.00 5.43 66.47
N CYS A 106 -21.94 5.76 65.58
CA CYS A 106 -21.94 5.35 64.19
C CYS A 106 -21.04 6.23 63.29
N TYR A 107 -20.60 7.39 63.75
CA TYR A 107 -19.84 8.35 62.98
C TYR A 107 -18.51 7.79 62.49
N PRO A 108 -17.63 7.23 63.35
CA PRO A 108 -16.33 6.74 62.89
C PRO A 108 -16.44 5.61 61.86
N GLU A 109 -17.39 4.69 62.03
CA GLU A 109 -17.61 3.58 61.11
C GLU A 109 -18.05 4.08 59.74
N ARG A 110 -19.08 4.93 59.69
CA ARG A 110 -19.60 5.48 58.43
C ARG A 110 -18.59 6.38 57.74
N HIS A 111 -17.92 7.25 58.49
CA HIS A 111 -16.87 8.12 58.00
C HIS A 111 -15.77 7.30 57.31
N ASN A 112 -15.22 6.32 58.01
CA ASN A 112 -14.14 5.48 57.51
C ASN A 112 -14.59 4.64 56.30
N ASN A 113 -15.80 4.08 56.33
CA ASN A 113 -16.31 3.29 55.20
C ASN A 113 -16.49 4.15 53.95
N ILE A 114 -17.08 5.34 54.06
CA ILE A 114 -17.30 6.24 52.93
C ILE A 114 -15.96 6.81 52.42
N LEU A 115 -15.07 7.24 53.30
CA LEU A 115 -13.75 7.73 52.98
C LEU A 115 -12.96 6.66 52.18
N LYS A 116 -13.02 5.41 52.64
CA LYS A 116 -12.34 4.28 52.01
C LYS A 116 -12.76 4.09 50.55
N PHE A 117 -14.06 4.06 50.22
CA PHE A 117 -14.46 3.83 48.86
C PHE A 117 -14.54 5.13 48.02
N ALA A 118 -14.93 6.26 48.61
CA ALA A 118 -15.12 7.50 47.85
C ALA A 118 -13.82 8.26 47.58
N ARG A 119 -12.74 7.97 48.31
CA ARG A 119 -11.44 8.62 48.18
C ARG A 119 -10.32 7.60 47.99
N ASP A 120 -10.06 6.77 49.03
CA ASP A 120 -8.85 5.95 49.03
C ASP A 120 -8.86 4.93 47.88
N LEU A 121 -9.87 4.06 47.82
CA LEU A 121 -9.97 3.06 46.74
C LEU A 121 -10.18 3.72 45.38
N LEU A 122 -11.02 4.75 45.28
CA LEU A 122 -11.32 5.40 44.02
C LEU A 122 -10.06 5.99 43.36
N SER A 123 -9.08 6.41 44.13
CA SER A 123 -7.83 6.98 43.64
C SER A 123 -6.92 5.97 42.90
N TYR A 124 -7.04 4.67 43.18
CA TYR A 124 -6.15 3.65 42.55
C TYR A 124 -6.87 2.37 42.11
N ASP A 125 -8.06 2.09 42.65
CA ASP A 125 -8.87 0.91 42.29
C ASP A 125 -10.36 1.26 42.18
N PRO A 126 -10.79 1.94 41.08
CA PRO A 126 -12.17 2.33 40.87
C PRO A 126 -13.18 1.17 40.92
N ILE A 127 -12.78 -0.05 40.51
CA ILE A 127 -13.65 -1.23 40.53
C ILE A 127 -13.91 -1.66 41.98
N ALA A 128 -12.84 -1.80 42.79
CA ALA A 128 -12.97 -2.13 44.21
C ALA A 128 -13.75 -1.05 44.97
N SER A 129 -13.59 0.22 44.60
CA SER A 129 -14.35 1.34 45.11
C SER A 129 -15.86 1.16 44.92
N TYR A 130 -16.29 0.90 43.66
CA TYR A 130 -17.71 0.68 43.35
C TYR A 130 -18.30 -0.57 44.07
N ILE A 131 -17.54 -1.67 44.11
CA ILE A 131 -17.95 -2.89 44.81
C ILE A 131 -18.10 -2.62 46.32
N SER A 132 -17.18 -1.85 46.95
CA SER A 132 -17.25 -1.48 48.35
C SER A 132 -18.47 -0.61 48.66
N LEU A 133 -18.82 0.32 47.78
CA LEU A 133 -20.07 1.10 47.88
C LEU A 133 -21.31 0.20 47.84
N LEU A 134 -21.35 -0.78 46.91
CA LEU A 134 -22.48 -1.70 46.82
C LEU A 134 -22.63 -2.56 48.09
N LYS A 135 -21.52 -3.05 48.65
CA LYS A 135 -21.51 -3.81 49.91
C LYS A 135 -21.99 -2.96 51.07
N GLU A 136 -21.52 -1.73 51.19
CA GLU A 136 -21.92 -0.81 52.24
C GLU A 136 -23.42 -0.46 52.16
N LEU A 137 -23.93 -0.26 50.94
CA LEU A 137 -25.35 -0.02 50.70
C LEU A 137 -26.20 -1.22 51.14
N GLU A 138 -25.79 -2.43 50.80
CA GLU A 138 -26.49 -3.66 51.20
C GLU A 138 -26.47 -3.84 52.73
N ASN A 139 -25.29 -3.67 53.38
CA ASN A 139 -25.14 -3.72 54.82
C ASN A 139 -26.05 -2.67 55.51
N THR A 140 -26.08 -1.46 54.98
CA THR A 140 -26.92 -0.37 55.52
C THR A 140 -28.41 -0.71 55.41
N LYS A 141 -28.86 -1.30 54.30
CA LYS A 141 -30.25 -1.76 54.13
C LYS A 141 -30.63 -2.87 55.13
N GLN A 142 -29.76 -3.85 55.30
CA GLN A 142 -29.99 -4.94 56.24
C GLN A 142 -30.08 -4.43 57.69
N ARG A 143 -29.16 -3.53 58.10
CA ARG A 143 -29.18 -2.87 59.42
C ARG A 143 -30.42 -1.99 59.61
N ALA A 144 -30.82 -1.24 58.59
CA ALA A 144 -32.04 -0.42 58.61
C ALA A 144 -33.31 -1.25 58.86
N GLN A 145 -33.40 -2.47 58.31
CA GLN A 145 -34.50 -3.41 58.59
C GLN A 145 -34.52 -3.94 60.01
N GLN A 146 -33.37 -4.13 60.67
CA GLN A 146 -33.24 -4.63 62.00
C GLN A 146 -33.64 -3.61 63.10
N VAL A 147 -33.56 -2.31 62.79
CA VAL A 147 -33.81 -1.20 63.73
C VAL A 147 -35.14 -0.48 63.50
N ILE A 148 -36.09 -1.11 62.78
CA ILE A 148 -37.41 -0.52 62.54
C ILE A 148 -38.12 -0.22 63.88
N GLY A 149 -38.59 1.01 64.02
CA GLY A 149 -39.24 1.49 65.26
C GLY A 149 -38.28 1.96 66.37
N GLN A 150 -36.96 1.91 66.14
CA GLN A 150 -35.94 2.44 67.06
C GLN A 150 -35.48 3.85 66.66
N PRO A 151 -34.88 4.65 67.57
CA PRO A 151 -34.38 6.01 67.23
C PRO A 151 -33.38 6.04 66.04
N CYS A 152 -32.57 4.99 65.88
CA CYS A 152 -31.57 4.88 64.80
C CYS A 152 -32.16 4.65 63.43
N GLU A 153 -33.46 4.34 63.29
CA GLU A 153 -34.08 4.09 61.97
C GLU A 153 -33.93 5.27 60.99
N LYS A 154 -34.13 6.50 61.47
CA LYS A 154 -34.00 7.73 60.72
C LYS A 154 -32.55 7.91 60.19
N CYS A 155 -31.58 7.65 61.07
CA CYS A 155 -30.16 7.77 60.72
C CYS A 155 -29.74 6.74 59.63
N PHE A 156 -30.21 5.50 59.73
CA PHE A 156 -29.93 4.49 58.71
C PHE A 156 -30.59 4.80 57.36
N LYS A 157 -31.86 5.27 57.38
CA LYS A 157 -32.56 5.71 56.17
C LYS A 157 -31.87 6.92 55.50
N ALA A 158 -31.36 7.87 56.28
CA ALA A 158 -30.62 9.02 55.74
C ALA A 158 -29.29 8.58 55.14
N ASN A 159 -28.55 7.65 55.80
CA ASN A 159 -27.33 7.08 55.22
C ASN A 159 -27.61 6.28 53.95
N GLU A 160 -28.66 5.46 53.94
CA GLU A 160 -29.07 4.74 52.71
C GLU A 160 -29.35 5.71 51.55
N LYS A 161 -30.07 6.79 51.80
CA LYS A 161 -30.35 7.82 50.81
C LYS A 161 -29.07 8.47 50.29
N HIS A 162 -28.09 8.74 51.15
CA HIS A 162 -26.78 9.28 50.75
C HIS A 162 -25.99 8.29 49.87
N LEU A 163 -25.90 7.03 50.29
CA LEU A 163 -25.22 5.99 49.51
C LEU A 163 -25.88 5.75 48.15
N LEU A 164 -27.20 5.81 48.08
CA LEU A 164 -27.93 5.74 46.79
C LEU A 164 -27.63 6.94 45.91
N ALA A 165 -27.44 8.13 46.44
CA ALA A 165 -27.05 9.32 45.71
C ALA A 165 -25.63 9.14 45.14
N LEU A 166 -24.66 8.68 45.94
CA LEU A 166 -23.30 8.37 45.47
C LEU A 166 -23.31 7.30 44.40
N LYS A 167 -24.07 6.21 44.62
CA LYS A 167 -24.24 5.15 43.62
C LYS A 167 -24.77 5.68 42.29
N SER A 168 -25.74 6.61 42.31
CA SER A 168 -26.30 7.24 41.12
C SER A 168 -25.25 8.04 40.34
N GLU A 169 -24.25 8.64 41.00
CA GLU A 169 -23.15 9.37 40.35
C GLU A 169 -22.19 8.41 39.65
N TYR A 170 -21.83 7.30 40.30
CA TYR A 170 -21.06 6.24 39.64
C TYR A 170 -21.80 5.68 38.42
N ASP A 171 -23.09 5.39 38.56
CA ASP A 171 -23.91 4.76 37.51
C ASP A 171 -24.09 5.65 36.26
N LYS A 172 -23.83 6.95 36.34
CA LYS A 172 -23.85 7.87 35.20
C LYS A 172 -22.64 7.74 34.30
N THR A 173 -21.51 7.25 34.83
CA THR A 173 -20.24 7.13 34.08
C THR A 173 -20.28 5.99 33.07
N GLU A 174 -19.64 6.17 31.95
CA GLU A 174 -19.48 5.11 30.94
C GLU A 174 -18.63 3.95 31.48
N PHE A 175 -17.62 4.26 32.32
CA PHE A 175 -16.84 3.25 33.02
C PHE A 175 -17.71 2.23 33.76
N ILE A 176 -18.64 2.69 34.58
CA ILE A 176 -19.52 1.79 35.37
C ILE A 176 -20.56 1.10 34.48
N LYS A 177 -21.04 1.75 33.43
CA LYS A 177 -21.96 1.11 32.47
C LYS A 177 -21.29 -0.07 31.77
N THR A 178 -20.04 0.07 31.36
CA THR A 178 -19.23 -1.01 30.77
C THR A 178 -18.85 -2.09 31.79
N LEU A 179 -18.58 -1.70 33.04
CA LEU A 179 -18.22 -2.60 34.13
C LEU A 179 -19.35 -3.54 34.55
N LYS A 180 -20.60 -3.05 34.64
CA LYS A 180 -21.74 -3.83 35.18
C LYS A 180 -21.97 -5.18 34.49
N PRO A 181 -21.99 -5.31 33.16
CA PRO A 181 -22.13 -6.59 32.49
C PRO A 181 -20.98 -7.57 32.79
N LEU A 182 -19.77 -7.05 33.02
CA LEU A 182 -18.58 -7.86 33.34
C LEU A 182 -18.68 -8.43 34.74
N LEU A 183 -19.12 -7.62 35.72
CA LEU A 183 -19.35 -8.07 37.10
C LEU A 183 -20.40 -9.19 37.21
N MET A 184 -21.42 -9.19 36.34
CA MET A 184 -22.46 -10.23 36.33
C MET A 184 -21.94 -11.59 35.83
N LYS A 185 -20.85 -11.62 35.09
CA LYS A 185 -20.27 -12.85 34.52
C LYS A 185 -19.30 -13.56 35.45
N ILE A 186 -18.84 -12.89 36.52
CA ILE A 186 -17.81 -13.41 37.45
C ILE A 186 -18.46 -13.96 38.69
N LYS A 187 -18.16 -15.22 39.03
CA LYS A 187 -18.68 -15.90 40.20
C LYS A 187 -17.86 -15.62 41.47
N ASP A 188 -16.62 -15.15 41.34
CA ASP A 188 -15.71 -14.92 42.48
C ASP A 188 -15.03 -13.55 42.36
N VAL A 189 -15.22 -12.71 43.37
CA VAL A 189 -14.72 -11.30 43.41
C VAL A 189 -13.21 -11.24 43.67
N SER A 190 -12.52 -12.37 43.81
CA SER A 190 -11.08 -12.45 44.07
C SER A 190 -10.22 -12.06 42.89
N ASP A 191 -10.78 -11.96 41.64
CA ASP A 191 -10.01 -11.75 40.42
C ASP A 191 -10.40 -10.48 39.65
N LEU A 192 -10.27 -9.33 40.33
CA LEU A 192 -10.48 -8.02 39.69
C LEU A 192 -9.46 -7.72 38.60
N SER A 193 -8.31 -8.41 38.60
CA SER A 193 -7.27 -8.26 37.60
C SER A 193 -7.78 -8.57 36.16
N ASP A 194 -8.59 -9.62 36.02
CA ASP A 194 -9.12 -10.02 34.70
C ASP A 194 -10.14 -9.02 34.18
N ILE A 195 -10.89 -8.35 35.03
CA ILE A 195 -11.80 -7.26 34.63
C ILE A 195 -10.99 -6.08 34.12
N TYR A 196 -9.93 -5.69 34.85
CA TYR A 196 -9.04 -4.62 34.38
C TYR A 196 -8.37 -4.95 33.05
N LYS A 197 -7.90 -6.18 32.86
CA LYS A 197 -7.34 -6.62 31.58
C LYS A 197 -8.34 -6.51 30.44
N THR A 198 -9.60 -6.90 30.68
CA THR A 198 -10.67 -6.78 29.68
C THR A 198 -11.03 -5.33 29.36
N MET A 199 -11.11 -4.46 30.37
CA MET A 199 -11.48 -3.05 30.17
C MET A 199 -10.35 -2.19 29.62
N PHE A 200 -9.10 -2.54 29.93
CA PHE A 200 -7.89 -1.83 29.54
C PHE A 200 -6.98 -2.73 28.71
N GLU A 201 -7.57 -3.42 27.73
CA GLU A 201 -6.80 -4.12 26.71
C GLU A 201 -5.96 -3.13 25.93
N VAL A 202 -4.64 -3.37 25.85
CA VAL A 202 -3.68 -2.41 25.30
C VAL A 202 -3.19 -2.83 23.95
N GLU A 203 -3.01 -1.86 23.07
CA GLU A 203 -2.19 -2.00 21.88
C GLU A 203 -0.72 -1.87 22.30
N ILE A 204 0.08 -2.90 21.99
CA ILE A 204 1.52 -2.92 22.29
C ILE A 204 2.28 -2.76 20.98
N LYS A 205 3.24 -1.84 20.95
CA LYS A 205 4.16 -1.68 19.82
C LYS A 205 5.57 -1.35 20.31
N PRO A 206 6.62 -1.61 19.48
CA PRO A 206 7.97 -1.12 19.78
C PRO A 206 7.96 0.40 19.90
N ALA A 207 8.66 0.95 20.89
CA ALA A 207 8.71 2.40 21.15
C ALA A 207 9.26 3.25 19.98
N PHE A 208 9.93 2.60 19.02
CA PHE A 208 10.47 3.26 17.84
C PHE A 208 9.52 3.26 16.61
N ILE A 209 8.38 2.59 16.69
CA ILE A 209 7.36 2.57 15.63
C ILE A 209 6.33 3.65 15.94
N GLY A 210 6.24 4.67 15.07
CA GLY A 210 5.27 5.75 15.22
C GLY A 210 3.87 5.36 14.78
N SER A 211 3.76 4.58 13.68
CA SER A 211 2.48 4.17 13.10
C SER A 211 1.62 3.33 14.05
N VAL A 212 0.30 3.48 13.94
CA VAL A 212 -0.70 2.81 14.77
C VAL A 212 -1.68 2.08 13.86
N LEU A 213 -2.08 0.87 14.24
CA LEU A 213 -3.13 0.11 13.56
C LEU A 213 -4.49 0.41 14.19
N GLN A 214 -5.50 0.66 13.37
CA GLN A 214 -6.87 0.87 13.84
C GLN A 214 -7.80 -0.20 13.28
N PHE A 215 -8.55 -0.83 14.16
CA PHE A 215 -9.57 -1.82 13.83
C PHE A 215 -10.95 -1.28 14.23
N LYS A 216 -11.71 -0.74 13.27
CA LYS A 216 -13.04 -0.18 13.52
C LYS A 216 -14.11 -1.03 12.85
N ASP A 217 -15.23 -1.24 13.56
CA ASP A 217 -16.45 -1.87 13.03
C ASP A 217 -16.24 -3.24 12.36
N MET A 218 -15.24 -4.02 12.83
CA MET A 218 -14.88 -5.32 12.24
C MET A 218 -16.06 -6.30 12.17
N GLU A 219 -17.00 -6.22 13.13
CA GLU A 219 -18.18 -7.12 13.20
C GLU A 219 -19.13 -6.99 11.98
N LYS A 220 -19.09 -5.85 11.28
CA LYS A 220 -19.94 -5.59 10.12
C LYS A 220 -19.25 -5.89 8.78
N LEU A 221 -17.97 -6.25 8.81
CA LEU A 221 -17.17 -6.43 7.62
C LEU A 221 -17.27 -7.87 7.11
N GLN A 222 -17.41 -8.04 5.79
CA GLN A 222 -17.35 -9.32 5.12
C GLN A 222 -15.97 -9.52 4.50
N LEU A 223 -15.27 -10.58 4.89
CA LEU A 223 -14.00 -10.99 4.26
C LEU A 223 -14.26 -11.38 2.80
N VAL A 224 -13.45 -10.82 1.89
CA VAL A 224 -13.58 -11.02 0.43
C VAL A 224 -12.33 -11.71 -0.13
N ASP A 225 -11.16 -11.42 0.42
CA ASP A 225 -9.87 -11.97 -0.02
C ASP A 225 -8.86 -11.97 1.14
N GLU A 226 -7.92 -12.92 1.12
CA GLU A 226 -6.86 -13.02 2.11
C GLU A 226 -5.59 -13.56 1.46
N TYR A 227 -4.45 -12.94 1.74
CA TYR A 227 -3.15 -13.34 1.20
C TYR A 227 -1.98 -12.78 2.03
N GLN A 228 -0.77 -13.26 1.76
CA GLN A 228 0.45 -12.84 2.45
C GLN A 228 1.21 -11.79 1.64
N VAL A 229 1.77 -10.81 2.35
CA VAL A 229 2.71 -9.82 1.82
C VAL A 229 3.95 -9.81 2.71
N LEU A 230 5.09 -10.26 2.19
CA LEU A 230 6.26 -10.54 3.01
C LEU A 230 5.88 -11.44 4.20
N ASN A 231 6.15 -10.98 5.42
CA ASN A 231 5.82 -11.69 6.66
C ASN A 231 4.50 -11.22 7.31
N SER A 232 3.62 -10.56 6.56
CA SER A 232 2.39 -9.95 7.09
C SER A 232 1.15 -10.51 6.40
N ASN A 233 0.09 -10.78 7.16
CA ASN A 233 -1.20 -11.19 6.61
C ASN A 233 -2.00 -9.98 6.17
N VAL A 234 -2.56 -10.04 4.97
CA VAL A 234 -3.44 -9.03 4.39
C VAL A 234 -4.83 -9.61 4.19
N GLN A 235 -5.83 -8.91 4.68
CA GLN A 235 -7.24 -9.27 4.56
C GLN A 235 -8.00 -8.12 3.92
N ILE A 236 -8.78 -8.42 2.88
CA ILE A 236 -9.63 -7.46 2.18
C ILE A 236 -11.07 -7.66 2.62
N PHE A 237 -11.66 -6.63 3.16
CA PHE A 237 -13.04 -6.65 3.62
C PHE A 237 -13.92 -5.70 2.81
N LYS A 238 -15.19 -6.07 2.71
CA LYS A 238 -16.24 -5.22 2.15
C LYS A 238 -17.18 -4.78 3.27
N HIS A 239 -17.41 -3.46 3.34
CA HIS A 239 -18.44 -2.90 4.21
C HIS A 239 -19.79 -2.88 3.45
N PRO A 240 -20.93 -3.30 4.06
CA PRO A 240 -22.23 -3.33 3.38
C PRO A 240 -22.69 -1.93 2.91
N ASP A 241 -22.38 -0.89 3.69
CA ASP A 241 -22.88 0.47 3.46
C ASP A 241 -21.85 1.41 2.79
N LYS A 242 -20.66 0.91 2.42
CA LYS A 242 -19.60 1.71 1.79
C LYS A 242 -19.20 1.13 0.43
N ILE A 243 -18.81 2.02 -0.48
CA ILE A 243 -18.30 1.62 -1.80
C ILE A 243 -16.86 1.12 -1.69
N GLU A 244 -16.08 1.72 -0.78
CA GLU A 244 -14.66 1.44 -0.56
C GLU A 244 -14.48 0.11 0.18
N TYR A 245 -13.43 -0.60 -0.19
CA TYR A 245 -12.97 -1.80 0.51
C TYR A 245 -12.03 -1.41 1.66
N GLN A 246 -11.97 -2.25 2.69
CA GLN A 246 -11.01 -2.14 3.78
C GLN A 246 -9.84 -3.09 3.51
N TYR A 247 -8.64 -2.55 3.50
CA TYR A 247 -7.38 -3.31 3.40
C TYR A 247 -6.76 -3.38 4.80
N ILE A 248 -6.90 -4.53 5.44
CA ILE A 248 -6.39 -4.77 6.79
C ILE A 248 -5.09 -5.53 6.70
N ILE A 249 -4.03 -4.96 7.23
CA ILE A 249 -2.72 -5.61 7.32
C ILE A 249 -2.35 -5.82 8.78
N ASN A 250 -1.81 -7.01 9.09
CA ASN A 250 -1.39 -7.40 10.43
C ASN A 250 0.11 -7.74 10.43
N PRO A 251 0.99 -6.74 10.59
CA PRO A 251 2.42 -6.97 10.65
C PRO A 251 2.83 -7.64 11.97
N PRO A 252 3.83 -8.55 11.96
CA PRO A 252 4.24 -9.28 13.15
C PRO A 252 4.76 -8.38 14.27
N GLU A 253 5.29 -7.19 13.97
CA GLU A 253 5.78 -6.24 14.95
C GLU A 253 4.72 -5.69 15.91
N TYR A 254 3.43 -5.91 15.64
CA TYR A 254 2.34 -5.51 16.53
C TYR A 254 1.81 -6.68 17.40
N THR A 255 2.32 -7.90 17.20
CA THR A 255 1.86 -9.11 17.89
C THR A 255 2.98 -9.88 18.60
N LEU A 256 4.17 -9.27 18.72
CA LEU A 256 5.33 -9.88 19.37
C LEU A 256 5.10 -10.09 20.87
N SER A 257 5.75 -11.10 21.43
CA SER A 257 5.80 -11.30 22.89
C SER A 257 6.66 -10.21 23.57
N PRO A 258 6.49 -9.98 24.88
CA PRO A 258 7.32 -9.02 25.61
C PRO A 258 8.83 -9.27 25.48
N ASP A 259 9.26 -10.55 25.49
CA ASP A 259 10.65 -10.94 25.30
C ASP A 259 11.17 -10.60 23.91
N GLN A 260 10.36 -10.86 22.88
CA GLN A 260 10.69 -10.48 21.49
C GLN A 260 10.78 -8.97 21.33
N TYR A 261 9.87 -8.18 21.92
CA TYR A 261 9.98 -6.71 21.96
C TYR A 261 11.26 -6.22 22.62
N PHE A 262 11.62 -6.85 23.75
CA PHE A 262 12.86 -6.52 24.44
C PHE A 262 14.08 -6.75 23.55
N ILE A 263 14.19 -7.94 22.95
CA ILE A 263 15.31 -8.29 22.05
C ILE A 263 15.34 -7.35 20.84
N LEU A 264 14.20 -7.06 20.23
CA LEU A 264 14.06 -6.16 19.08
C LEU A 264 14.61 -4.76 19.40
N THR A 265 14.21 -4.20 20.54
CA THR A 265 14.64 -2.87 20.96
C THR A 265 16.13 -2.83 21.28
N LYS A 266 16.64 -3.84 22.01
CA LYS A 266 18.08 -3.95 22.33
C LYS A 266 18.94 -4.14 21.09
N THR A 267 18.45 -4.88 20.11
CA THR A 267 19.11 -5.03 18.81
C THR A 267 19.23 -3.68 18.11
N LYS A 268 18.12 -2.93 18.02
CA LYS A 268 18.11 -1.61 17.40
C LYS A 268 19.06 -0.62 18.10
N GLU A 269 19.05 -0.59 19.43
CA GLU A 269 19.97 0.25 20.23
C GLU A 269 21.45 -0.10 19.95
N THR A 270 21.77 -1.38 19.91
CA THR A 270 23.13 -1.87 19.65
C THR A 270 23.60 -1.50 18.26
N VAL A 271 22.72 -1.68 17.26
CA VAL A 271 23.03 -1.40 15.85
C VAL A 271 23.11 0.09 15.56
N ALA A 272 22.33 0.95 16.23
CA ALA A 272 22.38 2.38 16.08
C ALA A 272 23.77 2.98 16.42
N GLY A 273 24.52 2.30 17.29
CA GLY A 273 25.92 2.64 17.63
C GLY A 273 26.96 2.12 16.62
N TYR A 274 26.55 1.25 15.70
CA TYR A 274 27.46 0.62 14.74
C TYR A 274 27.56 1.49 13.48
N GLN A 275 28.68 2.19 13.29
CA GLN A 275 29.01 2.85 12.04
C GLN A 275 29.71 1.86 11.11
N PRO A 276 29.06 1.36 10.05
CA PRO A 276 29.74 0.55 9.07
C PRO A 276 30.76 1.40 8.34
N GLY A 277 32.02 0.98 8.38
CA GLY A 277 33.09 1.61 7.59
C GLY A 277 32.70 1.58 6.11
N ARG A 278 32.62 2.75 5.44
CA ARG A 278 32.48 2.99 4.00
C ARG A 278 31.72 1.93 3.20
N VAL A 279 30.55 1.52 3.64
CA VAL A 279 29.60 0.83 2.75
C VAL A 279 28.87 1.92 1.98
N SER A 280 28.97 1.90 0.65
CA SER A 280 28.20 2.77 -0.22
C SER A 280 26.72 2.65 0.16
N LEU A 281 26.10 3.76 0.55
CA LEU A 281 24.69 3.84 1.00
C LEU A 281 23.68 3.65 -0.15
N THR A 282 24.10 3.11 -1.29
CA THR A 282 23.17 2.65 -2.32
C THR A 282 22.41 1.45 -1.76
N VAL A 283 21.19 1.70 -1.33
CA VAL A 283 20.26 0.69 -0.80
C VAL A 283 19.86 -0.23 -1.95
N GLY A 284 20.60 -1.31 -2.15
CA GLY A 284 20.22 -2.39 -3.06
C GLY A 284 19.88 -3.65 -2.27
N SER A 285 19.24 -4.63 -2.91
CA SER A 285 18.87 -5.92 -2.30
C SER A 285 20.07 -6.63 -1.62
N THR A 286 21.26 -6.46 -2.16
CA THR A 286 22.51 -7.00 -1.60
C THR A 286 22.86 -6.34 -0.26
N THR A 287 22.65 -5.04 -0.13
CA THR A 287 22.90 -4.28 1.10
C THR A 287 21.92 -4.69 2.20
N LYS A 288 20.62 -4.83 1.87
CA LYS A 288 19.60 -5.32 2.81
C LYS A 288 19.97 -6.71 3.37
N ARG A 289 20.30 -7.68 2.52
CA ARG A 289 20.72 -9.04 2.94
C ARG A 289 21.97 -9.05 3.81
N TYR A 290 22.92 -8.16 3.56
CA TYR A 290 24.12 -8.02 4.37
C TYR A 290 23.78 -7.58 5.80
N PHE A 291 22.98 -6.52 5.94
CA PHE A 291 22.58 -6.03 7.26
C PHE A 291 21.67 -7.01 7.99
N GLU A 292 20.77 -7.67 7.28
CA GLU A 292 19.91 -8.70 7.86
C GLU A 292 20.70 -9.83 8.53
N ARG A 293 21.79 -10.30 7.92
CA ARG A 293 22.70 -11.28 8.55
C ARG A 293 23.38 -10.73 9.79
N ILE A 294 23.79 -9.45 9.77
CA ILE A 294 24.38 -8.81 10.95
C ILE A 294 23.34 -8.76 12.07
N TYR A 295 22.09 -8.39 11.75
CA TYR A 295 21.03 -8.31 12.74
C TYR A 295 20.67 -9.68 13.30
N GLN A 296 20.60 -10.73 12.49
CA GLN A 296 20.42 -12.11 12.96
C GLN A 296 21.52 -12.49 13.98
N SER A 297 22.78 -12.24 13.67
CA SER A 297 23.90 -12.49 14.59
C SER A 297 23.76 -11.70 15.89
N THR A 298 23.41 -10.40 15.78
CA THR A 298 23.23 -9.51 16.94
C THR A 298 22.05 -9.96 17.81
N ILE A 299 20.94 -10.38 17.21
CA ILE A 299 19.76 -10.93 17.91
C ILE A 299 20.15 -12.18 18.71
N ILE A 300 20.88 -13.10 18.09
CA ILE A 300 21.37 -14.33 18.76
C ILE A 300 22.25 -14.00 19.96
N ASP A 301 23.17 -13.04 19.81
CA ASP A 301 24.08 -12.64 20.89
C ASP A 301 23.35 -11.96 22.05
N ILE A 302 22.36 -11.12 21.75
CA ILE A 302 21.53 -10.45 22.75
C ILE A 302 20.65 -11.49 23.46
N ALA A 303 19.97 -12.36 22.71
CA ALA A 303 19.12 -13.41 23.27
C ALA A 303 19.90 -14.31 24.25
N ARG A 304 21.12 -14.72 23.88
CA ARG A 304 22.02 -15.47 24.79
C ARG A 304 22.41 -14.69 26.02
N ARG A 305 22.75 -13.40 25.89
CA ARG A 305 23.16 -12.54 27.02
C ARG A 305 22.04 -12.36 28.06
N TYR A 306 20.79 -12.29 27.61
CA TYR A 306 19.64 -12.08 28.46
C TYR A 306 18.88 -13.39 28.77
N ASN A 307 19.39 -14.54 28.33
CA ASN A 307 18.82 -15.87 28.53
C ASN A 307 17.37 -16.00 27.99
N VAL A 308 17.10 -15.37 26.86
CA VAL A 308 15.82 -15.47 26.14
C VAL A 308 15.93 -16.58 25.09
N SER A 309 14.96 -17.48 25.07
CA SER A 309 14.89 -18.55 24.07
C SER A 309 14.06 -18.07 22.88
N LEU A 310 14.68 -18.08 21.68
CA LEU A 310 14.04 -17.74 20.41
C LEU A 310 14.11 -18.92 19.45
N SER A 311 13.05 -19.17 18.70
CA SER A 311 13.09 -20.13 17.59
C SER A 311 13.89 -19.54 16.40
N PRO A 312 14.37 -20.37 15.46
CA PRO A 312 14.98 -19.87 14.23
C PRO A 312 14.08 -18.91 13.44
N ASP A 313 12.79 -19.16 13.40
CA ASP A 313 11.80 -18.32 12.71
C ASP A 313 11.61 -16.98 13.41
N ASP A 314 11.63 -16.95 14.75
CA ASP A 314 11.65 -15.69 15.52
C ASP A 314 12.86 -14.83 15.17
N ILE A 315 14.04 -15.43 15.09
CA ILE A 315 15.28 -14.73 14.76
C ILE A 315 15.20 -14.10 13.37
N LEU A 316 14.69 -14.84 12.38
CA LEU A 316 14.50 -14.35 11.03
C LEU A 316 13.49 -13.19 11.00
N SER A 317 12.32 -13.38 11.60
CA SER A 317 11.26 -12.37 11.67
C SER A 317 11.73 -11.09 12.37
N LEU A 318 12.40 -11.20 13.51
CA LEU A 318 12.94 -10.04 14.23
C LEU A 318 14.02 -9.32 13.41
N ALA A 319 14.91 -10.04 12.71
CA ALA A 319 15.92 -9.44 11.85
C ALA A 319 15.29 -8.67 10.67
N GLU A 320 14.25 -9.20 10.04
CA GLU A 320 13.49 -8.51 9.00
C GLU A 320 12.85 -7.23 9.53
N ILE A 321 12.22 -7.28 10.71
CA ILE A 321 11.63 -6.10 11.34
C ILE A 321 12.70 -5.03 11.60
N VAL A 322 13.84 -5.39 12.22
CA VAL A 322 14.93 -4.42 12.46
C VAL A 322 15.42 -3.83 11.14
N THR A 323 15.61 -4.64 10.12
CA THR A 323 16.04 -4.20 8.79
C THR A 323 15.06 -3.21 8.19
N ARG A 324 13.77 -3.51 8.24
CA ARG A 324 12.68 -2.65 7.74
C ARG A 324 12.67 -1.28 8.40
N TYR A 325 12.88 -1.20 9.71
CA TYR A 325 12.84 0.06 10.47
C TYR A 325 14.20 0.78 10.62
N THR A 326 15.30 0.19 10.16
CA THR A 326 16.64 0.84 10.17
C THR A 326 17.02 1.33 8.78
N ILE A 327 17.20 0.41 7.85
CA ILE A 327 17.59 0.70 6.46
C ILE A 327 16.42 0.70 5.48
N GLY A 328 15.35 -0.05 5.77
CA GLY A 328 14.11 -0.08 4.96
C GLY A 328 13.22 1.15 5.16
N TYR A 329 11.96 1.02 4.78
CA TYR A 329 10.99 2.12 4.76
C TYR A 329 9.88 1.96 5.82
N GLY A 330 10.14 1.16 6.86
CA GLY A 330 9.18 0.89 7.94
C GLY A 330 7.91 0.22 7.42
N ILE A 331 6.76 0.58 7.98
CA ILE A 331 5.47 -0.01 7.61
C ILE A 331 5.10 0.26 6.15
N LEU A 332 5.57 1.36 5.55
CA LEU A 332 5.33 1.65 4.13
C LEU A 332 5.91 0.57 3.21
N GLU A 333 7.02 -0.05 3.60
CA GLU A 333 7.64 -1.12 2.82
C GLU A 333 6.68 -2.29 2.57
N LEU A 334 5.80 -2.59 3.53
CA LEU A 334 4.79 -3.65 3.37
C LEU A 334 3.79 -3.31 2.28
N LEU A 335 3.26 -2.08 2.29
CA LEU A 335 2.31 -1.62 1.29
C LEU A 335 2.95 -1.52 -0.10
N LEU A 336 4.21 -1.06 -0.16
CA LEU A 336 4.95 -0.88 -1.40
C LEU A 336 5.50 -2.20 -1.98
N SER A 337 5.55 -3.27 -1.18
CA SER A 337 5.93 -4.61 -1.62
C SER A 337 4.74 -5.47 -2.06
N ASP A 338 3.50 -4.99 -1.88
CA ASP A 338 2.33 -5.73 -2.31
C ASP A 338 2.13 -5.62 -3.83
N LYS A 339 2.29 -6.74 -4.53
CA LYS A 339 2.12 -6.85 -6.00
C LYS A 339 0.71 -6.52 -6.48
N ASN A 340 -0.28 -6.54 -5.60
CA ASN A 340 -1.67 -6.20 -5.90
C ASN A 340 -1.97 -4.71 -5.75
N VAL A 341 -1.09 -3.94 -5.13
CA VAL A 341 -1.22 -2.49 -4.96
C VAL A 341 -0.57 -1.76 -6.14
N THR A 342 -1.23 -0.72 -6.63
CA THR A 342 -0.74 0.12 -7.73
C THR A 342 -0.37 1.52 -7.30
N ASP A 343 -1.11 2.09 -6.36
CA ASP A 343 -0.86 3.43 -5.84
C ASP A 343 -1.14 3.46 -4.33
N VAL A 344 -0.38 4.27 -3.58
CA VAL A 344 -0.59 4.52 -2.14
C VAL A 344 -0.59 6.02 -1.91
N TYR A 345 -1.55 6.52 -1.12
CA TYR A 345 -1.74 7.94 -0.85
C TYR A 345 -1.75 8.22 0.65
N LEU A 346 -0.95 9.18 1.06
CA LEU A 346 -0.92 9.72 2.41
C LEU A 346 -1.24 11.21 2.32
N ASP A 347 -2.47 11.57 2.63
CA ASP A 347 -2.94 12.96 2.57
C ASP A 347 -2.75 13.66 3.91
N SER A 348 -2.38 14.95 3.87
CA SER A 348 -2.27 15.78 5.07
C SER A 348 -3.67 16.21 5.59
N PRO A 349 -3.81 16.43 6.91
CA PRO A 349 -2.83 16.25 7.97
C PRO A 349 -2.61 14.76 8.33
N LEU A 350 -1.34 14.34 8.34
CA LEU A 350 -0.97 12.97 8.64
C LEU A 350 -1.36 12.58 10.08
N GLY A 351 -1.65 11.28 10.29
CA GLY A 351 -2.08 10.77 11.59
C GLY A 351 -3.57 11.02 11.92
N SER A 352 -4.28 11.83 11.13
CA SER A 352 -5.72 12.09 11.30
C SER A 352 -6.60 11.11 10.52
N LYS A 353 -6.08 10.57 9.44
CA LYS A 353 -6.75 9.61 8.55
C LYS A 353 -5.83 8.43 8.27
N PRO A 354 -6.39 7.24 8.02
CA PRO A 354 -5.60 6.09 7.59
C PRO A 354 -5.07 6.30 6.16
N ILE A 355 -4.03 5.52 5.82
CA ILE A 355 -3.48 5.47 4.47
C ILE A 355 -4.54 4.94 3.50
N TYR A 356 -4.61 5.52 2.31
CA TYR A 356 -5.42 5.02 1.20
C TYR A 356 -4.52 4.36 0.15
N LEU A 357 -5.03 3.34 -0.50
CA LEU A 357 -4.34 2.67 -1.60
C LEU A 357 -5.29 2.25 -2.71
N VAL A 358 -4.73 1.97 -3.89
CA VAL A 358 -5.47 1.41 -5.02
C VAL A 358 -5.03 -0.03 -5.22
N HIS A 359 -5.95 -0.96 -4.98
CA HIS A 359 -5.74 -2.39 -5.22
C HIS A 359 -6.18 -2.76 -6.64
N SER A 360 -5.38 -3.55 -7.34
CA SER A 360 -5.58 -3.90 -8.76
C SER A 360 -6.95 -4.56 -9.04
N LYS A 361 -7.46 -5.38 -8.10
CA LYS A 361 -8.73 -6.13 -8.22
C LYS A 361 -9.91 -5.37 -7.61
N PHE A 362 -9.72 -4.67 -6.48
CA PHE A 362 -10.78 -4.07 -5.69
C PHE A 362 -10.90 -2.55 -5.84
N GLY A 363 -9.94 -1.90 -6.51
CA GLY A 363 -9.90 -0.45 -6.67
C GLY A 363 -9.45 0.25 -5.39
N GLN A 364 -10.06 1.39 -5.08
CA GLN A 364 -9.68 2.19 -3.93
C GLN A 364 -10.05 1.49 -2.61
N CYS A 365 -9.06 1.36 -1.73
CA CYS A 365 -9.18 0.75 -0.41
C CYS A 365 -8.68 1.72 0.66
N GLN A 366 -9.27 1.63 1.84
CA GLN A 366 -8.79 2.29 3.05
C GLN A 366 -8.02 1.26 3.90
N THR A 367 -6.82 1.62 4.36
CA THR A 367 -6.03 0.73 5.23
C THR A 367 -6.41 0.90 6.70
N ASN A 368 -5.90 0.01 7.55
CA ASN A 368 -5.96 0.18 9.00
C ASN A 368 -4.75 0.95 9.58
N ILE A 369 -3.87 1.51 8.75
CA ILE A 369 -2.62 2.15 9.19
C ILE A 369 -2.83 3.65 9.35
N MET A 370 -2.52 4.17 10.54
CA MET A 370 -2.38 5.60 10.82
C MET A 370 -0.90 5.96 10.80
N TYR A 371 -0.49 6.86 9.91
CA TYR A 371 0.92 7.22 9.70
C TYR A 371 1.21 8.62 10.26
N PRO A 372 2.01 8.74 11.33
CA PRO A 372 2.23 10.01 12.00
C PRO A 372 3.24 10.89 11.26
N GLU A 373 3.16 12.20 11.48
CA GLU A 373 4.00 13.22 10.85
C GLU A 373 5.50 13.00 11.12
N ARG A 374 5.86 12.57 12.34
CA ARG A 374 7.26 12.26 12.71
C ARG A 374 7.88 11.17 11.82
N ASP A 375 7.13 10.13 11.50
CA ASP A 375 7.60 9.04 10.65
C ASP A 375 7.71 9.52 9.19
N ALA A 376 6.81 10.41 8.76
CA ALA A 376 6.85 11.06 7.46
C ALA A 376 8.07 11.96 7.30
N GLU A 377 8.39 12.78 8.29
CA GLU A 377 9.60 13.62 8.29
C GLU A 377 10.87 12.78 8.21
N SER A 378 10.93 11.69 8.98
CA SER A 378 12.04 10.73 8.93
C SER A 378 12.20 10.10 7.54
N PHE A 379 11.08 9.69 6.93
CA PHE A 379 11.06 9.14 5.58
C PHE A 379 11.52 10.17 4.54
N VAL A 380 11.03 11.41 4.60
CA VAL A 380 11.47 12.51 3.72
C VAL A 380 12.95 12.78 3.89
N GLY A 381 13.45 12.81 5.13
CA GLY A 381 14.87 12.97 5.42
C GLY A 381 15.73 11.91 4.71
N LYS A 382 15.26 10.67 4.71
CA LYS A 382 15.90 9.55 4.01
C LYS A 382 15.86 9.74 2.48
N VAL A 383 14.71 10.09 1.92
CA VAL A 383 14.58 10.33 0.47
C VAL A 383 15.44 11.52 0.02
N ARG A 384 15.53 12.60 0.82
CA ARG A 384 16.45 13.72 0.56
C ARG A 384 17.91 13.27 0.51
N ALA A 385 18.32 12.45 1.49
CA ALA A 385 19.70 11.94 1.53
C ALA A 385 20.03 11.05 0.33
N MET A 386 19.06 10.24 -0.14
CA MET A 386 19.23 9.36 -1.29
C MET A 386 19.19 10.11 -2.62
N SER A 387 18.29 11.08 -2.76
CA SER A 387 18.09 11.83 -4.00
C SER A 387 19.12 12.94 -4.20
N GLY A 388 19.71 13.45 -3.11
CA GLY A 388 20.55 14.67 -3.12
C GLY A 388 19.77 15.94 -3.44
N ARG A 389 18.42 15.89 -3.48
CA ARG A 389 17.55 17.02 -3.83
C ARG A 389 17.07 17.75 -2.57
N PRO A 390 16.97 19.09 -2.59
CA PRO A 390 16.39 19.84 -1.49
C PRO A 390 14.88 19.55 -1.39
N PHE A 391 14.36 19.62 -0.16
CA PHE A 391 12.93 19.66 0.13
C PHE A 391 12.73 20.58 1.33
N ASP A 392 12.22 21.75 1.07
CA ASP A 392 12.02 22.84 2.03
C ASP A 392 10.96 23.81 1.48
N ASP A 393 10.71 24.92 2.17
CA ASP A 393 9.71 25.92 1.75
C ASP A 393 10.03 26.57 0.38
N ALA A 394 11.28 26.60 -0.04
CA ALA A 394 11.68 27.06 -1.36
C ALA A 394 11.52 25.98 -2.44
N HIS A 395 11.60 24.72 -2.05
CA HIS A 395 11.49 23.55 -2.91
C HIS A 395 10.43 22.59 -2.34
N PRO A 396 9.13 22.93 -2.42
CA PRO A 396 8.07 22.19 -1.74
C PRO A 396 7.64 20.91 -2.44
N VAL A 397 8.33 20.49 -3.49
CA VAL A 397 8.04 19.27 -4.28
C VAL A 397 9.30 18.43 -4.39
N LEU A 398 9.19 17.14 -4.08
CA LEU A 398 10.25 16.15 -4.23
C LEU A 398 9.73 14.93 -4.97
N ASP A 399 10.20 14.74 -6.20
CA ASP A 399 9.97 13.52 -6.98
C ASP A 399 11.21 12.63 -6.94
N TYR A 400 11.03 11.34 -6.66
CA TYR A 400 12.12 10.36 -6.59
C TYR A 400 11.65 8.96 -6.97
N ASP A 401 12.53 8.16 -7.58
CA ASP A 401 12.28 6.76 -7.91
C ASP A 401 13.02 5.86 -6.91
N LEU A 402 12.27 5.11 -6.07
CA LEU A 402 12.81 4.04 -5.23
C LEU A 402 13.06 2.82 -6.11
N GLU A 403 14.29 2.65 -6.58
CA GLU A 403 14.64 1.59 -7.51
C GLU A 403 14.51 0.19 -6.88
N ASP A 404 14.75 0.06 -5.57
CA ASP A 404 14.66 -1.19 -4.81
C ASP A 404 13.23 -1.68 -4.60
N LEU A 405 12.25 -0.79 -4.62
CA LEU A 405 10.82 -1.10 -4.54
C LEU A 405 10.08 -0.81 -5.86
N GLN A 406 10.79 -0.43 -6.91
CA GLN A 406 10.21 -0.03 -8.21
C GLN A 406 9.03 0.93 -8.05
N THR A 407 9.19 1.90 -7.17
CA THR A 407 8.12 2.82 -6.78
C THR A 407 8.55 4.26 -7.03
N ARG A 408 7.74 4.99 -7.80
CA ARG A 408 7.88 6.45 -7.89
C ARG A 408 7.18 7.11 -6.72
N ILE A 409 7.86 8.08 -6.11
CA ILE A 409 7.34 8.89 -5.02
C ILE A 409 7.22 10.33 -5.48
N ALA A 410 6.08 10.94 -5.23
CA ALA A 410 5.90 12.38 -5.24
C ALA A 410 5.58 12.85 -3.82
N VAL A 411 6.38 13.77 -3.30
CA VAL A 411 6.18 14.40 -1.98
C VAL A 411 5.88 15.86 -2.17
N ILE A 412 4.88 16.36 -1.46
CA ILE A 412 4.58 17.79 -1.42
C ILE A 412 4.59 18.29 0.03
N GLY A 413 5.10 19.50 0.24
CA GLY A 413 5.18 20.14 1.54
C GLY A 413 4.74 21.60 1.49
N ARG A 414 4.95 22.33 2.59
CA ARG A 414 4.66 23.76 2.66
C ARG A 414 5.61 24.52 1.72
N PRO A 415 5.16 25.66 1.12
CA PRO A 415 3.83 26.28 1.27
C PRO A 415 2.74 25.68 0.37
N LEU A 416 3.09 24.73 -0.53
CA LEU A 416 2.16 24.15 -1.51
C LEU A 416 1.06 23.32 -0.81
N ALA A 417 1.46 22.46 0.14
CA ALA A 417 0.55 21.70 0.97
C ALA A 417 0.37 22.40 2.32
N THR A 418 -0.71 23.17 2.47
CA THR A 418 -0.98 24.04 3.64
C THR A 418 -1.15 23.23 4.94
N ASP A 419 -1.69 22.01 4.85
CA ASP A 419 -2.03 21.16 5.98
C ASP A 419 -0.89 20.23 6.43
N GLY A 420 0.29 20.31 5.78
CA GLY A 420 1.46 19.49 6.09
C GLY A 420 1.96 18.67 4.92
N ILE A 421 2.84 17.70 5.18
CA ILE A 421 3.43 16.84 4.15
C ILE A 421 2.39 15.85 3.63
N ALA A 422 2.39 15.63 2.31
CA ALA A 422 1.60 14.57 1.69
C ALA A 422 2.42 13.79 0.66
N PHE A 423 2.04 12.51 0.43
CA PHE A 423 2.75 11.59 -0.44
C PHE A 423 1.82 10.92 -1.43
N ALA A 424 2.33 10.71 -2.63
CA ALA A 424 1.77 9.79 -3.60
C ALA A 424 2.85 8.81 -4.06
N PHE A 425 2.60 7.52 -3.87
CA PHE A 425 3.46 6.45 -4.34
C PHE A 425 2.78 5.76 -5.50
N ARG A 426 3.54 5.52 -6.57
CA ARG A 426 3.11 4.71 -7.71
C ARG A 426 4.03 3.53 -7.86
N LEU A 427 3.46 2.34 -7.72
CA LEU A 427 4.17 1.08 -7.83
C LEU A 427 4.20 0.64 -9.30
N HIS A 428 5.38 0.30 -9.79
CA HIS A 428 5.56 -0.27 -11.12
C HIS A 428 5.70 -1.79 -10.99
N LYS A 429 5.00 -2.53 -11.85
CA LYS A 429 5.13 -3.99 -11.83
C LYS A 429 6.52 -4.39 -12.34
N GLU A 430 7.19 -5.29 -11.63
CA GLU A 430 8.46 -5.88 -12.07
C GLU A 430 8.29 -6.69 -13.36
N THR A 431 7.22 -7.48 -13.44
CA THR A 431 6.90 -8.32 -14.59
C THR A 431 6.06 -7.55 -15.62
N PRO A 432 6.45 -7.51 -16.88
CA PRO A 432 5.64 -6.89 -17.92
C PRO A 432 4.34 -7.67 -18.14
N TRP A 433 3.27 -6.95 -18.46
CA TRP A 433 2.08 -7.55 -19.01
C TRP A 433 2.37 -8.16 -20.38
N THR A 434 1.64 -9.21 -20.76
CA THR A 434 1.75 -9.89 -22.05
C THR A 434 0.47 -9.69 -22.87
N LEU A 435 0.55 -9.90 -24.19
CA LEU A 435 -0.65 -9.86 -25.03
C LEU A 435 -1.69 -10.93 -24.63
N PRO A 436 -1.32 -12.19 -24.27
CA PRO A 436 -2.25 -13.16 -23.71
C PRO A 436 -2.92 -12.69 -22.42
N GLN A 437 -2.21 -12.03 -21.48
CA GLN A 437 -2.84 -11.46 -20.29
C GLN A 437 -3.87 -10.37 -20.63
N PHE A 438 -3.60 -9.51 -21.63
CA PHE A 438 -4.57 -8.52 -22.10
C PHE A 438 -5.80 -9.15 -22.74
N ILE A 439 -5.67 -10.26 -23.45
CA ILE A 439 -6.79 -11.04 -23.95
C ILE A 439 -7.61 -11.60 -22.80
N ASN A 440 -6.94 -12.16 -21.78
CA ASN A 440 -7.61 -12.74 -20.62
C ASN A 440 -8.49 -11.73 -19.87
N VAL A 441 -8.03 -10.47 -19.71
CA VAL A 441 -8.82 -9.39 -19.08
C VAL A 441 -9.71 -8.62 -20.07
N LYS A 442 -9.82 -9.07 -21.31
CA LYS A 442 -10.62 -8.49 -22.40
C LYS A 442 -10.21 -7.05 -22.77
N MET A 443 -8.97 -6.65 -22.52
CA MET A 443 -8.46 -5.36 -23.00
C MET A 443 -8.22 -5.37 -24.50
N LEU A 444 -7.81 -6.53 -25.07
CA LEU A 444 -7.63 -6.81 -26.48
C LEU A 444 -8.46 -8.04 -26.90
N SER A 445 -8.89 -8.08 -28.15
CA SER A 445 -9.35 -9.33 -28.79
C SER A 445 -8.15 -10.16 -29.26
N PRO A 446 -8.27 -11.50 -29.43
CA PRO A 446 -7.20 -12.33 -29.99
C PRO A 446 -6.72 -11.82 -31.37
N LEU A 447 -7.67 -11.42 -32.22
CA LEU A 447 -7.34 -10.88 -33.55
C LEU A 447 -6.55 -9.58 -33.48
N ALA A 448 -6.90 -8.68 -32.55
CA ALA A 448 -6.16 -7.44 -32.34
C ALA A 448 -4.73 -7.71 -31.84
N ALA A 449 -4.57 -8.69 -30.94
CA ALA A 449 -3.24 -9.08 -30.44
C ALA A 449 -2.37 -9.65 -31.58
N GLY A 450 -2.93 -10.54 -32.40
CA GLY A 450 -2.22 -11.07 -33.58
C GLY A 450 -1.86 -9.99 -34.62
N LEU A 451 -2.76 -9.03 -34.83
CA LEU A 451 -2.51 -7.89 -35.73
C LEU A 451 -1.36 -7.00 -35.22
N LEU A 452 -1.35 -6.69 -33.91
CA LEU A 452 -0.29 -5.88 -33.30
C LEU A 452 1.06 -6.63 -33.32
N SER A 453 1.07 -7.93 -33.03
CA SER A 453 2.26 -8.78 -33.16
C SER A 453 2.79 -8.79 -34.61
N PHE A 454 1.91 -8.90 -35.59
CA PHE A 454 2.28 -8.81 -37.01
C PHE A 454 2.89 -7.46 -37.39
N PHE A 455 2.36 -6.36 -36.86
CA PHE A 455 2.93 -5.03 -37.10
C PHE A 455 4.33 -4.89 -36.51
N ILE A 456 4.58 -5.45 -35.32
CA ILE A 456 5.92 -5.49 -34.69
C ILE A 456 6.88 -6.28 -35.58
N ASP A 457 6.48 -7.47 -36.03
CA ASP A 457 7.29 -8.35 -36.90
C ASP A 457 7.68 -7.65 -38.23
N ASN A 458 6.82 -6.76 -38.72
CA ASN A 458 7.04 -5.98 -39.96
C ASN A 458 7.59 -4.56 -39.73
N SER A 459 8.21 -4.32 -38.57
CA SER A 459 8.95 -3.07 -38.29
C SER A 459 8.14 -1.79 -38.48
N THR A 460 6.86 -1.78 -38.07
CA THR A 460 6.00 -0.60 -38.19
C THR A 460 6.27 0.42 -37.06
N THR A 461 5.92 1.67 -37.35
CA THR A 461 5.95 2.74 -36.35
C THR A 461 4.59 2.87 -35.68
N MET A 462 4.54 2.74 -34.35
CA MET A 462 3.29 2.77 -33.60
C MET A 462 3.32 3.80 -32.47
N ILE A 463 2.25 4.57 -32.35
CA ILE A 463 1.99 5.48 -31.23
C ILE A 463 0.83 4.92 -30.42
N ILE A 464 1.09 4.69 -29.12
CA ILE A 464 0.10 4.22 -28.16
C ILE A 464 -0.46 5.42 -27.40
N ALA A 465 -1.75 5.68 -27.57
CA ALA A 465 -2.45 6.81 -26.99
C ALA A 465 -3.40 6.40 -25.87
N GLY A 466 -3.73 7.35 -25.00
CA GLY A 466 -4.73 7.15 -23.96
C GLY A 466 -4.54 8.10 -22.77
N SER A 467 -5.55 8.18 -21.91
CA SER A 467 -5.50 8.95 -20.67
C SER A 467 -4.55 8.32 -19.63
N ARG A 468 -4.30 9.02 -18.51
CA ARG A 468 -3.53 8.47 -17.39
C ARG A 468 -4.22 7.22 -16.82
N GLY A 469 -3.46 6.17 -16.57
CA GLY A 469 -3.97 4.89 -16.05
C GLY A 469 -4.72 4.02 -17.07
N SER A 470 -4.73 4.37 -18.38
CA SER A 470 -5.40 3.57 -19.42
C SER A 470 -4.65 2.29 -19.80
N GLY A 471 -3.38 2.14 -19.40
CA GLY A 471 -2.55 0.96 -19.69
C GLY A 471 -1.59 1.13 -20.88
N LYS A 472 -1.28 2.35 -21.32
CA LYS A 472 -0.35 2.64 -22.42
C LYS A 472 1.02 1.99 -22.21
N THR A 473 1.68 2.32 -21.12
CA THR A 473 3.03 1.81 -20.78
C THR A 473 3.04 0.29 -20.66
N SER A 474 1.98 -0.29 -20.09
CA SER A 474 1.83 -1.74 -20.02
C SER A 474 1.66 -2.39 -21.40
N LEU A 475 0.93 -1.74 -22.32
CA LEU A 475 0.80 -2.22 -23.70
C LEU A 475 2.13 -2.11 -24.47
N VAL A 476 2.86 -1.01 -24.30
CA VAL A 476 4.22 -0.88 -24.87
C VAL A 476 5.13 -1.99 -24.36
N ALA A 477 5.12 -2.28 -23.05
CA ALA A 477 5.90 -3.37 -22.48
C ALA A 477 5.51 -4.75 -23.04
N ALA A 478 4.22 -4.98 -23.34
CA ALA A 478 3.77 -6.20 -24.00
C ALA A 478 4.24 -6.27 -25.47
N LEU A 479 4.16 -5.17 -26.20
CA LEU A 479 4.61 -5.10 -27.59
C LEU A 479 6.14 -5.23 -27.72
N MET A 480 6.89 -4.76 -26.74
CA MET A 480 8.34 -4.98 -26.68
C MET A 480 8.72 -6.47 -26.64
N GLN A 481 7.87 -7.31 -26.06
CA GLN A 481 8.10 -8.76 -26.00
C GLN A 481 7.86 -9.48 -27.32
N GLU A 482 7.11 -8.84 -28.23
CA GLU A 482 6.91 -9.34 -29.60
C GLU A 482 8.12 -9.03 -30.54
N ILE A 483 9.03 -8.16 -30.08
CA ILE A 483 10.28 -7.90 -30.81
C ILE A 483 11.21 -9.10 -30.68
N LEU A 484 11.76 -9.59 -31.76
CA LEU A 484 12.70 -10.71 -31.77
C LEU A 484 13.83 -10.49 -30.76
N GLN A 485 14.13 -11.48 -29.95
CA GLN A 485 15.15 -11.38 -28.87
C GLN A 485 16.57 -11.08 -29.39
N ASN A 486 16.88 -11.45 -30.64
CA ASN A 486 18.14 -11.13 -31.29
C ASN A 486 18.27 -9.65 -31.74
N LYS A 487 17.17 -8.90 -31.69
CA LYS A 487 17.16 -7.47 -32.01
C LYS A 487 17.52 -6.65 -30.77
N ARG A 488 18.35 -5.64 -30.97
CA ARG A 488 18.64 -4.66 -29.91
C ARG A 488 17.48 -3.69 -29.76
N ILE A 489 17.13 -3.38 -28.49
CA ILE A 489 16.10 -2.40 -28.15
C ILE A 489 16.76 -1.24 -27.41
N ILE A 490 16.49 -0.02 -27.81
CA ILE A 490 16.86 1.17 -27.05
C ILE A 490 15.58 1.74 -26.43
N VAL A 491 15.58 1.90 -25.11
CA VAL A 491 14.46 2.44 -24.35
C VAL A 491 14.86 3.79 -23.78
N GLN A 492 14.11 4.84 -24.10
CA GLN A 492 14.28 6.17 -23.51
C GLN A 492 13.10 6.50 -22.63
N GLU A 493 13.37 6.83 -21.35
CA GLU A 493 12.37 7.21 -20.36
C GLU A 493 12.86 8.38 -19.52
N ASP A 494 11.94 9.25 -19.11
CA ASP A 494 12.16 10.24 -18.05
C ASP A 494 11.86 9.63 -16.66
N THR A 495 10.83 8.82 -16.60
CA THR A 495 10.44 7.99 -15.45
C THR A 495 10.59 6.52 -15.84
N LEU A 496 11.26 5.73 -15.03
CA LEU A 496 11.54 4.33 -15.31
C LEU A 496 10.28 3.47 -15.03
N GLU A 497 9.38 3.39 -16.02
CA GLU A 497 8.13 2.62 -15.92
C GLU A 497 8.22 1.25 -16.62
N LEU A 498 9.06 1.14 -17.66
CA LEU A 498 9.19 -0.10 -18.41
C LEU A 498 10.07 -1.12 -17.67
N PRO A 499 9.67 -2.39 -17.57
CA PRO A 499 10.36 -3.43 -16.80
C PRO A 499 11.62 -3.96 -17.50
N VAL A 500 12.53 -3.06 -17.86
CA VAL A 500 13.73 -3.36 -18.66
C VAL A 500 14.64 -4.38 -17.97
N MET A 501 14.79 -4.33 -16.64
CA MET A 501 15.65 -5.26 -15.94
C MET A 501 15.12 -6.69 -16.02
N TYR A 502 13.81 -6.86 -15.82
CA TYR A 502 13.16 -8.17 -15.96
C TYR A 502 13.34 -8.72 -17.40
N MET A 503 13.08 -7.91 -18.41
CA MET A 503 13.22 -8.31 -19.81
C MET A 503 14.66 -8.70 -20.16
N LYS A 504 15.67 -8.00 -19.62
CA LYS A 504 17.08 -8.40 -19.76
C LYS A 504 17.34 -9.79 -19.17
N ASN A 505 16.76 -10.08 -17.99
CA ASN A 505 16.94 -11.37 -17.32
C ASN A 505 16.32 -12.53 -18.11
N ILE A 506 15.27 -12.30 -18.89
CA ILE A 506 14.66 -13.32 -19.76
C ILE A 506 15.23 -13.30 -21.20
N GLY A 507 16.37 -12.60 -21.43
CA GLY A 507 17.17 -12.72 -22.65
C GLY A 507 17.04 -11.61 -23.67
N TYR A 508 16.30 -10.51 -23.42
CA TYR A 508 16.23 -9.38 -24.34
C TYR A 508 17.47 -8.48 -24.25
N ASN A 509 17.97 -8.05 -25.40
CA ASN A 509 19.10 -7.10 -25.50
C ASN A 509 18.60 -5.66 -25.48
N ILE A 510 18.58 -5.04 -24.29
CA ILE A 510 18.01 -3.70 -24.11
C ILE A 510 19.04 -2.72 -23.54
N GLN A 511 19.16 -1.54 -24.17
CA GLN A 511 19.87 -0.41 -23.61
C GLN A 511 18.86 0.64 -23.13
N ARG A 512 18.89 0.96 -21.83
CA ARG A 512 18.06 2.01 -21.24
C ARG A 512 18.80 3.34 -21.21
N LEU A 513 18.09 4.41 -21.54
CA LEU A 513 18.52 5.81 -21.43
C LEU A 513 17.53 6.53 -20.51
N LYS A 514 18.03 7.06 -19.38
CA LYS A 514 17.24 7.88 -18.46
C LYS A 514 17.47 9.36 -18.76
N THR A 515 16.41 10.14 -18.89
CA THR A 515 16.44 11.56 -19.22
C THR A 515 15.85 12.40 -18.07
N LYS A 516 16.07 13.71 -18.10
CA LYS A 516 15.48 14.64 -17.14
C LYS A 516 14.03 14.93 -17.53
N SER A 517 13.10 14.83 -16.56
CA SER A 517 11.77 15.38 -16.74
C SER A 517 11.83 16.91 -16.81
N SER A 518 11.18 17.50 -17.82
CA SER A 518 11.15 18.96 -18.03
C SER A 518 10.28 19.72 -17.00
N ILE A 519 9.66 19.04 -16.06
CA ILE A 519 8.77 19.62 -15.04
C ILE A 519 9.54 19.77 -13.73
N GLY A 520 9.98 20.97 -13.41
CA GLY A 520 10.49 21.35 -12.09
C GLY A 520 11.95 21.79 -12.03
N GLY A 521 12.29 22.85 -12.71
CA GLY A 521 13.58 23.48 -12.56
C GLY A 521 13.54 24.98 -12.87
N VAL A 522 13.17 25.78 -11.90
CA VAL A 522 13.58 27.18 -11.85
C VAL A 522 14.95 27.18 -11.17
N GLY A 523 16.01 27.25 -11.98
CA GLY A 523 17.39 27.35 -11.52
C GLY A 523 18.37 26.69 -12.50
N ASP A 524 19.14 27.52 -13.20
CA ASP A 524 20.26 27.16 -14.08
C ASP A 524 21.47 26.70 -13.23
N GLU A 525 21.32 25.65 -12.43
CA GLU A 525 22.49 24.98 -11.86
C GLU A 525 22.77 23.70 -12.64
N ALA A 526 24.03 23.53 -13.00
CA ALA A 526 24.57 22.45 -13.80
C ALA A 526 24.21 21.07 -13.26
N THR A 527 23.04 20.57 -13.61
CA THR A 527 22.64 19.19 -13.35
C THR A 527 23.26 18.30 -14.42
N THR A 528 23.86 17.19 -14.02
CA THR A 528 24.43 16.14 -14.88
C THR A 528 23.38 15.37 -15.67
N GLU A 529 22.13 15.77 -15.65
CA GLU A 529 21.01 15.09 -16.30
C GLU A 529 20.86 15.50 -17.77
N VAL A 530 20.76 14.51 -18.66
CA VAL A 530 20.70 14.68 -20.11
C VAL A 530 19.28 15.04 -20.56
N LYS A 531 19.15 16.01 -21.46
CA LYS A 531 17.86 16.39 -22.06
C LYS A 531 17.29 15.26 -22.94
N PRO A 532 15.95 15.10 -23.00
CA PRO A 532 15.31 14.04 -23.79
C PRO A 532 15.72 14.05 -25.28
N GLU A 533 15.83 15.23 -25.92
CA GLU A 533 16.24 15.36 -27.29
C GLU A 533 17.70 14.94 -27.55
N ASP A 534 18.61 15.21 -26.61
CA ASP A 534 20.03 14.82 -26.74
C ASP A 534 20.21 13.32 -26.52
N ALA A 535 19.46 12.74 -25.58
CA ALA A 535 19.43 11.30 -25.40
C ALA A 535 18.91 10.58 -26.65
N LEU A 536 17.85 11.09 -27.29
CA LEU A 536 17.29 10.50 -28.50
C LEU A 536 18.25 10.59 -29.68
N ARG A 537 18.92 11.75 -29.88
CA ARG A 537 19.98 11.89 -30.88
C ARG A 537 21.14 10.92 -30.62
N THR A 538 21.45 10.68 -29.34
CA THR A 538 22.47 9.70 -28.98
C THR A 538 22.01 8.28 -29.27
N ALA A 539 20.74 7.95 -28.98
CA ALA A 539 20.14 6.66 -29.30
C ALA A 539 20.31 6.31 -30.78
N LEU A 540 20.05 7.28 -31.68
CA LEU A 540 20.17 7.10 -33.11
C LEU A 540 21.61 6.85 -33.61
N ARG A 541 22.62 7.20 -32.81
CA ARG A 541 24.04 6.93 -33.10
C ARG A 541 24.51 5.58 -32.56
N LEU A 542 23.71 4.91 -31.74
CA LEU A 542 24.09 3.63 -31.14
C LEU A 542 23.89 2.41 -32.06
N GLY A 543 23.51 2.63 -33.31
CA GLY A 543 23.35 1.60 -34.32
C GLY A 543 21.89 1.18 -34.55
N ASP A 544 21.70 0.21 -35.46
CA ASP A 544 20.38 -0.31 -35.80
C ASP A 544 19.71 -1.00 -34.61
N SER A 545 18.61 -0.45 -34.16
CA SER A 545 17.91 -0.89 -32.98
C SER A 545 16.42 -0.54 -33.02
N ALA A 546 15.57 -1.36 -32.42
CA ALA A 546 14.21 -0.95 -32.14
C ALA A 546 14.23 0.20 -31.11
N LEU A 547 13.44 1.21 -31.32
CA LEU A 547 13.39 2.41 -30.48
C LEU A 547 12.08 2.48 -29.74
N VAL A 548 12.15 2.60 -28.42
CA VAL A 548 10.99 2.75 -27.53
C VAL A 548 11.13 4.04 -26.74
N VAL A 549 10.16 4.95 -26.89
CA VAL A 549 10.08 6.20 -26.13
C VAL A 549 8.93 6.10 -25.13
N GLY A 550 9.26 6.08 -23.86
CA GLY A 550 8.29 5.88 -22.76
C GLY A 550 7.13 6.85 -22.82
N GLU A 551 7.40 8.13 -23.03
CA GLU A 551 6.37 9.14 -23.26
C GLU A 551 6.92 10.30 -24.08
N VAL A 552 6.12 10.77 -25.05
CA VAL A 552 6.42 11.91 -25.92
C VAL A 552 5.63 13.11 -25.43
N ARG A 553 6.31 14.13 -24.89
CA ARG A 553 5.67 15.26 -24.20
C ARG A 553 6.08 16.63 -24.72
N SER A 554 7.29 16.77 -25.28
CA SER A 554 7.88 18.07 -25.61
C SER A 554 8.78 18.02 -26.85
N VAL A 555 9.92 18.71 -26.84
CA VAL A 555 10.82 18.92 -28.00
C VAL A 555 11.35 17.60 -28.58
N GLU A 556 11.49 16.55 -27.77
CA GLU A 556 11.91 15.22 -28.25
C GLU A 556 10.98 14.66 -29.32
N ALA A 557 9.72 15.09 -29.37
CA ALA A 557 8.80 14.71 -30.45
C ALA A 557 9.37 15.03 -31.84
N LYS A 558 9.92 16.23 -32.02
CA LYS A 558 10.51 16.63 -33.30
C LYS A 558 11.64 15.71 -33.74
N VAL A 559 12.52 15.35 -32.80
CA VAL A 559 13.66 14.46 -33.07
C VAL A 559 13.19 13.02 -33.34
N LEU A 560 12.18 12.54 -32.62
CA LEU A 560 11.58 11.22 -32.84
C LEU A 560 10.98 11.11 -34.25
N TYR A 561 10.16 12.09 -34.63
CA TYR A 561 9.53 12.09 -35.94
C TYR A 561 10.51 12.34 -37.10
N GLU A 562 11.57 13.10 -36.85
CA GLU A 562 12.69 13.22 -37.81
C GLU A 562 13.37 11.85 -38.01
N ALA A 563 13.66 11.14 -36.92
CA ALA A 563 14.25 9.80 -36.97
C ALA A 563 13.37 8.78 -37.69
N MET A 564 12.07 8.78 -37.42
CA MET A 564 11.10 7.94 -38.14
C MET A 564 11.11 8.23 -39.66
N ARG A 565 11.15 9.51 -40.02
CA ARG A 565 11.08 9.95 -41.44
C ARG A 565 12.32 9.60 -42.22
N VAL A 566 13.51 9.74 -41.61
CA VAL A 566 14.80 9.46 -42.28
C VAL A 566 15.08 7.95 -42.36
N GLY A 567 14.26 7.12 -41.68
CA GLY A 567 14.49 5.68 -41.64
C GLY A 567 15.74 5.31 -40.81
N ALA A 568 16.22 6.24 -40.00
CA ALA A 568 17.37 6.02 -39.13
C ALA A 568 17.08 4.94 -38.03
N ALA A 569 15.81 4.67 -37.77
CA ALA A 569 15.36 3.49 -37.04
C ALA A 569 14.86 2.49 -38.08
N GLY A 570 15.73 1.67 -38.64
CA GLY A 570 15.38 0.60 -39.59
C GLY A 570 14.50 -0.51 -38.98
N ASN A 571 14.07 -0.33 -37.78
CA ASN A 571 13.30 -1.26 -36.98
C ASN A 571 12.03 -0.62 -36.37
N VAL A 572 11.37 -1.37 -35.53
CA VAL A 572 10.18 -0.93 -34.76
C VAL A 572 10.43 0.37 -34.01
N VAL A 573 9.48 1.30 -34.07
CA VAL A 573 9.44 2.48 -33.23
C VAL A 573 8.13 2.47 -32.43
N LEU A 574 8.23 2.50 -31.12
CA LEU A 574 7.11 2.59 -30.18
C LEU A 574 7.19 3.87 -29.36
N GLY A 575 6.10 4.61 -29.26
CA GLY A 575 6.01 5.78 -28.40
C GLY A 575 4.67 5.86 -27.69
N THR A 576 4.59 6.53 -26.53
CA THR A 576 3.30 6.84 -25.92
C THR A 576 3.00 8.34 -25.96
N VAL A 577 1.71 8.66 -26.11
CA VAL A 577 1.21 10.05 -26.11
C VAL A 577 -0.07 10.11 -25.29
N HIS A 578 -0.25 11.18 -24.51
CA HIS A 578 -1.52 11.47 -23.86
C HIS A 578 -2.51 12.06 -24.88
N ALA A 579 -3.42 11.23 -25.37
CA ALA A 579 -4.50 11.63 -26.26
C ALA A 579 -5.65 10.61 -26.13
N ASP A 580 -6.86 10.96 -26.55
CA ASP A 580 -8.04 10.12 -26.40
C ASP A 580 -8.59 9.55 -27.72
N SER A 581 -8.00 9.92 -28.85
CA SER A 581 -8.32 9.42 -30.19
C SER A 581 -7.11 9.54 -31.11
N ALA A 582 -7.13 8.88 -32.28
CA ALA A 582 -6.09 9.02 -33.27
C ALA A 582 -6.00 10.46 -33.80
N TYR A 583 -7.13 11.14 -33.96
CA TYR A 583 -7.16 12.56 -34.32
C TYR A 583 -6.51 13.44 -33.23
N ALA A 584 -6.83 13.19 -31.97
CA ALA A 584 -6.22 13.94 -30.86
C ALA A 584 -4.72 13.70 -30.74
N VAL A 585 -4.20 12.52 -31.18
CA VAL A 585 -2.74 12.29 -31.32
C VAL A 585 -2.14 13.22 -32.36
N TRP A 586 -2.76 13.31 -33.52
CA TRP A 586 -2.31 14.20 -34.59
C TRP A 586 -2.35 15.67 -34.10
N ASP A 587 -3.48 16.12 -33.58
CA ASP A 587 -3.64 17.48 -33.11
C ASP A 587 -2.56 17.86 -32.09
N ARG A 588 -2.37 17.00 -31.06
CA ARG A 588 -1.33 17.22 -30.03
C ARG A 588 0.08 17.22 -30.61
N VAL A 589 0.41 16.27 -31.50
CA VAL A 589 1.76 16.15 -32.07
C VAL A 589 2.08 17.29 -32.99
N VAL A 590 1.12 17.67 -33.84
CA VAL A 590 1.34 18.71 -34.86
C VAL A 590 1.17 20.12 -34.29
N ASN A 591 0.11 20.37 -33.54
CA ASN A 591 -0.23 21.70 -33.07
C ASN A 591 0.42 22.05 -31.74
N ASP A 592 0.42 21.13 -30.73
CA ASP A 592 1.01 21.43 -29.44
C ASP A 592 2.53 21.20 -29.40
N LEU A 593 3.03 20.10 -30.01
CA LEU A 593 4.46 19.75 -30.04
C LEU A 593 5.18 20.26 -31.28
N GLU A 594 4.46 20.97 -32.15
CA GLU A 594 5.00 21.62 -33.38
C GLU A 594 5.78 20.67 -34.32
N VAL A 595 5.37 19.42 -34.40
CA VAL A 595 5.94 18.48 -35.39
C VAL A 595 5.33 18.77 -36.76
N PRO A 596 6.13 18.93 -37.80
CA PRO A 596 5.57 19.17 -39.14
C PRO A 596 4.56 18.07 -39.52
N THR A 597 3.42 18.46 -40.11
CA THR A 597 2.39 17.55 -40.62
C THR A 597 2.97 16.44 -41.52
N THR A 598 3.93 16.80 -42.36
CA THR A 598 4.64 15.84 -43.22
C THR A 598 5.47 14.82 -42.45
N SER A 599 5.96 15.18 -41.24
CA SER A 599 6.70 14.27 -40.39
C SER A 599 5.76 13.33 -39.60
N PHE A 600 4.58 13.82 -39.21
CA PHE A 600 3.57 12.99 -38.55
C PHE A 600 3.15 11.77 -39.39
N LYS A 601 3.15 11.94 -40.74
CA LYS A 601 2.90 10.83 -41.67
C LYS A 601 3.90 9.67 -41.58
N ALA A 602 5.01 9.80 -40.83
CA ALA A 602 5.90 8.69 -40.54
C ALA A 602 5.29 7.69 -39.54
N THR A 603 4.28 8.06 -38.74
CA THR A 603 3.48 7.12 -37.98
C THR A 603 2.70 6.20 -38.92
N ASP A 604 2.79 4.88 -38.70
CA ASP A 604 1.99 3.91 -39.45
C ASP A 604 0.69 3.59 -38.71
N ILE A 605 0.74 3.35 -37.40
CA ILE A 605 -0.40 2.93 -36.57
C ILE A 605 -0.53 3.78 -35.30
N VAL A 606 -1.75 4.13 -34.97
CA VAL A 606 -2.14 4.69 -33.65
C VAL A 606 -3.05 3.69 -32.95
N VAL A 607 -2.70 3.32 -31.71
CA VAL A 607 -3.50 2.45 -30.83
C VAL A 607 -4.01 3.25 -29.66
N VAL A 608 -5.33 3.27 -29.45
CA VAL A 608 -5.95 4.08 -28.39
C VAL A 608 -6.49 3.20 -27.28
N ALA A 609 -6.02 3.43 -26.04
CA ALA A 609 -6.46 2.74 -24.84
C ALA A 609 -7.30 3.67 -23.94
N LYS A 610 -8.49 3.22 -23.51
CA LYS A 610 -9.37 3.99 -22.61
C LYS A 610 -9.86 3.17 -21.44
N PRO A 611 -10.06 3.80 -20.26
CA PRO A 611 -10.87 3.24 -19.20
C PRO A 611 -12.36 3.42 -19.55
N ILE A 612 -13.13 2.32 -19.57
CA ILE A 612 -14.56 2.32 -19.92
C ILE A 612 -15.38 1.81 -18.73
N ARG A 613 -16.48 2.49 -18.44
CA ARG A 613 -17.52 2.03 -17.50
C ARG A 613 -18.63 1.35 -18.28
N PHE A 614 -18.56 0.05 -18.38
CA PHE A 614 -19.52 -0.73 -19.13
C PHE A 614 -20.91 -0.77 -18.47
N LYS A 615 -21.96 -0.49 -19.23
CA LYS A 615 -23.38 -0.47 -18.77
C LYS A 615 -23.63 0.30 -17.45
N GLY A 616 -22.90 1.41 -17.25
CA GLY A 616 -23.05 2.23 -16.05
C GLY A 616 -22.47 1.62 -14.76
N SER A 617 -21.66 0.55 -14.87
CA SER A 617 -20.96 -0.05 -13.74
C SER A 617 -20.07 0.97 -13.04
N LEU A 618 -19.97 0.88 -11.72
CA LEU A 618 -18.99 1.66 -10.94
C LEU A 618 -17.54 1.24 -11.24
N LYS A 619 -17.35 0.00 -11.69
CA LYS A 619 -16.03 -0.50 -12.09
C LYS A 619 -15.66 0.04 -13.47
N SER A 620 -14.43 0.52 -13.58
CA SER A 620 -13.82 0.92 -14.85
C SER A 620 -12.95 -0.21 -15.37
N TYR A 621 -13.14 -0.53 -16.64
CA TYR A 621 -12.38 -1.57 -17.36
C TYR A 621 -11.50 -0.91 -18.41
N ARG A 622 -10.26 -1.35 -18.55
CA ARG A 622 -9.37 -0.86 -19.60
C ARG A 622 -9.67 -1.61 -20.90
N ARG A 623 -9.82 -0.85 -22.00
CA ARG A 623 -10.09 -1.40 -23.34
C ARG A 623 -9.25 -0.67 -24.38
N ILE A 624 -8.75 -1.41 -25.36
CA ILE A 624 -8.33 -0.77 -26.61
C ILE A 624 -9.61 -0.43 -27.37
N VAL A 625 -9.74 0.85 -27.73
CA VAL A 625 -10.95 1.35 -28.38
C VAL A 625 -10.77 1.59 -29.86
N GLN A 626 -9.52 1.74 -30.30
CA GLN A 626 -9.23 2.11 -31.68
C GLN A 626 -7.84 1.60 -32.08
N ILE A 627 -7.73 0.98 -33.26
CA ILE A 627 -6.46 0.73 -33.96
C ILE A 627 -6.63 1.41 -35.32
N THR A 628 -5.85 2.46 -35.56
CA THR A 628 -6.00 3.35 -36.71
C THR A 628 -4.71 3.39 -37.50
N GLU A 629 -4.78 3.19 -38.83
CA GLU A 629 -3.71 3.45 -39.75
C GLU A 629 -3.65 4.95 -40.12
N VAL A 630 -2.45 5.51 -40.14
CA VAL A 630 -2.19 6.86 -40.64
C VAL A 630 -1.77 6.77 -42.10
N LYS A 631 -2.70 7.10 -43.02
CA LYS A 631 -2.45 7.12 -44.46
C LYS A 631 -1.48 8.24 -44.82
N LYS A 632 -0.87 8.14 -45.98
CA LYS A 632 0.18 9.09 -46.40
C LYS A 632 -0.35 10.18 -47.35
N HIS A 633 -1.55 9.99 -47.93
CA HIS A 633 -2.15 10.84 -48.95
C HIS A 633 -3.25 11.77 -48.37
N TRP A 634 -2.85 12.76 -47.61
CA TRP A 634 -3.66 13.86 -47.08
C TRP A 634 -2.74 15.09 -46.85
N ASN A 635 -3.28 16.32 -46.74
CA ASN A 635 -2.46 17.52 -46.73
C ASN A 635 -2.61 18.37 -45.46
N ILE A 636 -3.82 18.68 -45.04
CA ILE A 636 -4.09 19.65 -43.98
C ILE A 636 -4.71 18.94 -42.77
N ASP A 637 -5.85 18.30 -42.93
CA ASP A 637 -6.61 17.68 -41.86
C ASP A 637 -6.83 16.20 -42.18
N PRO A 638 -6.22 15.28 -41.36
CA PRO A 638 -6.30 13.86 -41.63
C PRO A 638 -7.70 13.27 -41.48
N ASP A 639 -8.57 13.86 -40.67
CA ASP A 639 -9.93 13.36 -40.48
C ASP A 639 -10.82 13.79 -41.67
N ALA A 640 -10.78 15.06 -42.01
CA ALA A 640 -11.54 15.59 -43.14
C ALA A 640 -11.12 15.01 -44.51
N GLU A 641 -9.84 14.65 -44.68
CA GLU A 641 -9.26 14.13 -45.92
C GLU A 641 -9.15 12.59 -45.93
N GLY A 642 -9.71 11.89 -44.94
CA GLY A 642 -9.66 10.42 -44.86
C GLY A 642 -8.26 9.84 -44.63
N GLY A 643 -7.38 10.60 -44.01
CA GLY A 643 -6.00 10.21 -43.63
C GLY A 643 -5.91 9.32 -42.41
N LEU A 644 -6.98 9.18 -41.66
CA LEU A 644 -7.08 8.26 -40.49
C LEU A 644 -8.04 7.13 -40.85
N LEU A 645 -7.53 5.92 -40.94
CA LEU A 645 -8.29 4.74 -41.31
C LEU A 645 -8.43 3.81 -40.11
N ASN A 646 -9.63 3.69 -39.52
CA ASN A 646 -9.88 2.82 -38.41
C ASN A 646 -9.94 1.35 -38.84
N ILE A 647 -8.87 0.61 -38.61
CA ILE A 647 -8.79 -0.83 -38.88
C ILE A 647 -9.65 -1.63 -37.93
N MET A 648 -9.61 -1.25 -36.63
CA MET A 648 -10.46 -1.86 -35.59
C MET A 648 -11.06 -0.79 -34.69
N GLU A 649 -12.33 -0.97 -34.33
CA GLU A 649 -13.08 -0.09 -33.43
C GLU A 649 -13.79 -0.87 -32.34
N TYR A 650 -13.92 -0.26 -31.17
CA TYR A 650 -14.60 -0.86 -30.01
C TYR A 650 -16.12 -0.73 -30.14
N ASP A 651 -16.79 -1.87 -30.09
CA ASP A 651 -18.25 -1.94 -29.99
C ASP A 651 -18.68 -2.10 -28.53
N ALA A 652 -19.25 -1.04 -27.98
CA ALA A 652 -19.71 -1.02 -26.58
C ALA A 652 -20.87 -1.99 -26.33
N SER A 653 -21.63 -2.40 -27.36
CA SER A 653 -22.73 -3.35 -27.21
C SER A 653 -22.24 -4.77 -26.98
N LYS A 654 -21.11 -5.13 -27.59
CA LYS A 654 -20.48 -6.44 -27.53
C LYS A 654 -19.31 -6.52 -26.53
N ASP A 655 -18.89 -5.40 -25.96
CA ASP A 655 -17.66 -5.27 -25.16
C ASP A 655 -16.44 -5.88 -25.88
N SER A 656 -16.27 -5.60 -27.16
CA SER A 656 -15.18 -6.13 -27.96
C SER A 656 -14.70 -5.17 -29.05
N LEU A 657 -13.43 -5.33 -29.44
CA LEU A 657 -12.82 -4.62 -30.54
C LEU A 657 -13.11 -5.37 -31.85
N ILE A 658 -13.74 -4.73 -32.80
CA ILE A 658 -14.24 -5.33 -34.06
C ILE A 658 -13.39 -4.84 -35.24
N LEU A 659 -13.07 -5.77 -36.12
CA LEU A 659 -12.37 -5.48 -37.38
C LEU A 659 -13.33 -4.78 -38.37
N ASN A 660 -12.87 -3.73 -39.01
CA ASN A 660 -13.56 -3.05 -40.10
C ASN A 660 -13.04 -3.61 -41.45
N GLU A 661 -13.74 -4.63 -41.96
CA GLU A 661 -13.34 -5.32 -43.19
C GLU A 661 -13.35 -4.38 -44.42
N ASP A 662 -14.23 -3.39 -44.46
CA ASP A 662 -14.27 -2.42 -45.57
C ASP A 662 -13.09 -1.45 -45.51
N ALA A 663 -12.66 -1.04 -44.34
CA ALA A 663 -11.47 -0.20 -44.16
C ALA A 663 -10.19 -0.88 -44.71
N LEU A 664 -10.11 -2.22 -44.61
CA LEU A 664 -8.93 -2.94 -45.12
C LEU A 664 -8.70 -2.78 -46.63
N LYS A 665 -9.77 -2.56 -47.40
CA LYS A 665 -9.67 -2.32 -48.87
C LYS A 665 -9.00 -0.99 -49.17
N ASP A 666 -9.12 -0.02 -48.27
CA ASP A 666 -8.57 1.33 -48.38
C ASP A 666 -7.23 1.50 -47.68
N SER A 667 -6.68 0.44 -47.06
CA SER A 667 -5.38 0.47 -46.39
C SER A 667 -4.23 0.71 -47.39
N GLU A 668 -3.29 1.53 -46.98
CA GLU A 668 -2.01 1.76 -47.70
C GLU A 668 -0.88 0.91 -47.07
N LEU A 669 -1.01 0.53 -45.81
CA LEU A 669 0.01 -0.17 -45.03
C LEU A 669 0.13 -1.64 -45.47
N PHE A 670 -0.98 -2.37 -45.59
CA PHE A 670 -0.93 -3.78 -46.03
C PHE A 670 -0.34 -3.98 -47.39
N PRO A 671 -0.71 -3.22 -48.47
CA PRO A 671 -0.04 -3.29 -49.77
C PRO A 671 1.45 -2.92 -49.69
N LYS A 672 1.83 -1.95 -48.84
CA LYS A 672 3.23 -1.59 -48.61
C LYS A 672 4.02 -2.78 -48.03
N ILE A 673 3.47 -3.45 -47.03
CA ILE A 673 4.10 -4.65 -46.42
C ILE A 673 4.20 -5.77 -47.46
N CYS A 674 3.12 -6.09 -48.18
CA CYS A 674 3.14 -7.08 -49.24
C CYS A 674 4.23 -6.81 -50.28
N LYS A 675 4.38 -5.56 -50.71
CA LYS A 675 5.40 -5.16 -51.67
C LYS A 675 6.84 -5.32 -51.16
N LEU A 676 7.06 -5.05 -49.87
CA LEU A 676 8.39 -5.14 -49.25
C LEU A 676 8.78 -6.58 -48.95
N THR A 677 7.84 -7.40 -48.53
CA THR A 677 8.08 -8.80 -48.08
C THR A 677 7.89 -9.83 -49.19
N GLY A 678 7.23 -9.46 -50.30
CA GLY A 678 6.86 -10.40 -51.37
C GLY A 678 5.67 -11.32 -50.98
N MET A 679 4.99 -11.07 -49.90
CA MET A 679 3.80 -11.83 -49.42
C MET A 679 2.54 -11.39 -50.18
N SER A 680 1.61 -12.33 -50.42
CA SER A 680 0.26 -11.97 -50.85
C SER A 680 -0.57 -11.44 -49.64
N ILE A 681 -1.67 -10.79 -49.93
CA ILE A 681 -2.58 -10.30 -48.86
C ILE A 681 -3.19 -11.44 -48.08
N GLU A 682 -3.47 -12.58 -48.70
CA GLU A 682 -3.96 -13.80 -48.06
C GLU A 682 -2.93 -14.34 -47.06
N GLU A 683 -1.64 -14.39 -47.48
CA GLU A 683 -0.54 -14.81 -46.60
C GLU A 683 -0.38 -13.89 -45.38
N VAL A 684 -0.53 -12.58 -45.55
CA VAL A 684 -0.52 -11.61 -44.47
C VAL A 684 -1.62 -11.93 -43.45
N TRP A 685 -2.84 -12.21 -43.92
CA TRP A 685 -3.94 -12.57 -43.05
C TRP A 685 -3.77 -13.92 -42.39
N ASP A 686 -3.18 -14.89 -43.05
CA ASP A 686 -2.89 -16.19 -42.49
C ASP A 686 -1.86 -16.09 -41.36
N ILE A 687 -0.86 -15.25 -41.47
CA ILE A 687 0.11 -14.96 -40.39
C ILE A 687 -0.58 -14.23 -39.22
N ILE A 688 -1.41 -13.22 -39.48
CA ILE A 688 -2.17 -12.53 -38.42
C ILE A 688 -3.07 -13.52 -37.66
N LYS A 689 -3.75 -14.42 -38.38
CA LYS A 689 -4.57 -15.46 -37.75
C LYS A 689 -3.74 -16.48 -36.99
N LEU A 690 -2.54 -16.83 -37.46
CA LEU A 690 -1.59 -17.70 -36.77
C LEU A 690 -1.21 -17.10 -35.41
N TYR A 691 -0.77 -15.85 -35.38
CA TYR A 691 -0.40 -15.15 -34.15
C TYR A 691 -1.63 -14.97 -33.22
N SER A 692 -2.82 -14.76 -33.76
CA SER A 692 -4.06 -14.68 -33.00
C SER A 692 -4.40 -16.00 -32.30
N LYS A 693 -4.33 -17.11 -33.06
CA LYS A 693 -4.60 -18.47 -32.54
C LYS A 693 -3.60 -18.88 -31.49
N GLU A 694 -2.32 -18.57 -31.68
CA GLU A 694 -1.26 -18.83 -30.71
C GLU A 694 -1.60 -18.21 -29.35
N LYS A 695 -1.90 -16.90 -29.32
CA LYS A 695 -2.16 -16.15 -28.08
C LYS A 695 -3.49 -16.56 -27.43
N GLU A 696 -4.51 -16.83 -28.25
CA GLU A 696 -5.80 -17.34 -27.79
C GLU A 696 -5.68 -18.72 -27.14
N HIS A 697 -4.88 -19.61 -27.76
CA HIS A 697 -4.64 -20.94 -27.23
C HIS A 697 -3.98 -20.91 -25.85
N GLN A 698 -2.93 -20.08 -25.67
CA GLN A 698 -2.29 -19.88 -24.36
C GLN A 698 -3.30 -19.47 -23.30
N VAL A 699 -4.22 -18.54 -23.62
CA VAL A 699 -5.27 -18.09 -22.68
C VAL A 699 -6.26 -19.22 -22.37
N ASN A 700 -6.64 -20.02 -23.35
CA ASN A 700 -7.59 -21.10 -23.15
C ASN A 700 -7.00 -22.20 -22.27
N VAL A 701 -5.75 -22.62 -22.51
CA VAL A 701 -5.04 -23.60 -21.67
C VAL A 701 -4.90 -23.09 -20.25
N ALA A 702 -4.49 -21.81 -20.06
CA ALA A 702 -4.36 -21.21 -18.73
C ALA A 702 -5.68 -21.20 -17.95
N LYS A 703 -6.82 -20.94 -18.62
CA LYS A 703 -8.15 -20.97 -18.02
C LYS A 703 -8.60 -22.40 -17.69
N GLU A 704 -8.43 -23.35 -18.61
CA GLU A 704 -8.81 -24.74 -18.42
C GLU A 704 -8.05 -25.39 -17.27
N MET A 705 -6.75 -25.13 -17.18
CA MET A 705 -5.90 -25.66 -16.11
C MET A 705 -5.94 -24.85 -14.82
N ASN A 706 -6.55 -23.65 -14.85
CA ASN A 706 -6.57 -22.66 -13.77
C ASN A 706 -5.15 -22.29 -13.29
N VAL A 707 -4.21 -22.13 -14.24
CA VAL A 707 -2.80 -21.74 -14.01
C VAL A 707 -2.48 -20.53 -14.87
N PHE A 708 -2.67 -19.35 -14.31
CA PHE A 708 -2.46 -18.08 -15.03
C PHE A 708 -1.00 -17.68 -15.17
N GLU A 709 -0.09 -18.34 -14.47
CA GLU A 709 1.36 -18.21 -14.62
C GLU A 709 1.83 -18.55 -16.02
N LEU A 710 1.12 -19.43 -16.75
CA LEU A 710 1.38 -19.70 -18.17
C LEU A 710 1.33 -18.46 -19.05
N LEU A 711 0.65 -17.40 -18.59
CA LEU A 711 0.52 -16.13 -19.32
C LEU A 711 1.61 -15.11 -18.93
N GLU A 712 2.53 -15.48 -18.01
CA GLU A 712 3.63 -14.60 -17.63
C GLU A 712 4.66 -14.47 -18.78
N SER A 713 5.37 -13.35 -18.75
CA SER A 713 6.28 -12.89 -19.79
C SER A 713 7.34 -13.94 -20.19
N GLU A 714 7.93 -14.63 -19.20
CA GLU A 714 8.93 -15.67 -19.46
C GLU A 714 8.37 -16.77 -20.36
N TYR A 715 7.18 -17.28 -20.05
CA TYR A 715 6.60 -18.40 -20.76
C TYR A 715 5.99 -18.02 -22.10
N THR A 716 5.32 -16.86 -22.16
CA THR A 716 4.75 -16.38 -23.43
C THR A 716 5.83 -16.03 -24.44
N SER A 717 6.96 -15.47 -23.99
CA SER A 717 8.11 -15.18 -24.88
C SER A 717 8.73 -16.47 -25.43
N ILE A 718 8.87 -17.52 -24.61
CA ILE A 718 9.38 -18.82 -25.09
C ILE A 718 8.41 -19.43 -26.11
N ALA A 719 7.10 -19.39 -25.83
CA ALA A 719 6.09 -19.93 -26.72
C ALA A 719 6.04 -19.21 -28.08
N HIS A 720 6.13 -17.87 -28.06
CA HIS A 720 6.18 -17.06 -29.28
C HIS A 720 7.46 -17.29 -30.07
N ASN A 721 8.63 -17.30 -29.43
CA ASN A 721 9.91 -17.62 -30.09
C ASN A 721 9.89 -19.00 -30.73
N LYS A 722 9.29 -20.00 -30.11
CA LYS A 722 9.14 -21.35 -30.69
C LYS A 722 8.30 -21.30 -31.97
N LEU A 723 7.20 -20.53 -32.00
CA LEU A 723 6.39 -20.33 -33.19
C LEU A 723 7.18 -19.68 -34.33
N LEU A 724 7.98 -18.65 -33.99
CA LEU A 724 8.81 -17.96 -35.00
C LEU A 724 9.90 -18.85 -35.57
N LEU A 725 10.53 -19.72 -34.73
CA LEU A 725 11.51 -20.70 -35.22
C LEU A 725 10.88 -21.73 -36.13
N LEU A 726 9.71 -22.26 -35.80
CA LEU A 726 8.96 -23.19 -36.66
C LEU A 726 8.54 -22.51 -37.98
N LYS A 727 8.15 -21.22 -37.92
CA LYS A 727 7.85 -20.43 -39.14
C LYS A 727 9.07 -20.30 -40.04
N GLU A 728 10.23 -20.01 -39.50
CA GLU A 728 11.48 -19.89 -40.26
C GLU A 728 11.87 -21.23 -40.88
N GLU A 729 11.78 -22.33 -40.13
CA GLU A 729 12.03 -23.69 -40.61
C GLU A 729 11.09 -24.09 -41.74
N LEU A 730 9.77 -23.78 -41.61
CA LEU A 730 8.79 -24.04 -42.63
C LEU A 730 9.11 -23.33 -43.95
N ILE A 731 9.50 -22.05 -43.86
CA ILE A 731 9.79 -21.21 -45.04
C ILE A 731 11.13 -21.60 -45.68
N SER A 732 12.20 -21.75 -44.87
CA SER A 732 13.57 -21.94 -45.35
C SER A 732 13.85 -23.36 -45.80
N GLU A 733 13.35 -24.37 -45.11
CA GLU A 733 13.68 -25.77 -45.38
C GLU A 733 12.62 -26.47 -46.24
N LYS A 734 11.33 -26.23 -45.96
CA LYS A 734 10.24 -26.93 -46.66
C LYS A 734 9.68 -26.16 -47.86
N GLY A 735 10.01 -24.85 -48.00
CA GLY A 735 9.46 -23.99 -49.04
C GLY A 735 7.93 -23.94 -49.03
N SER A 736 7.34 -24.34 -47.91
CA SER A 736 5.88 -24.45 -47.73
C SER A 736 5.35 -23.21 -47.03
N LYS A 737 4.10 -22.88 -47.32
CA LYS A 737 3.35 -21.78 -46.68
C LYS A 737 2.09 -22.28 -45.98
N ASP A 738 2.11 -23.54 -45.49
CA ASP A 738 0.97 -24.12 -44.73
C ASP A 738 1.05 -23.72 -43.26
N TYR A 739 0.52 -22.52 -42.98
CA TYR A 739 0.45 -21.98 -41.63
C TYR A 739 -0.49 -22.75 -40.69
N ASN A 740 -1.45 -23.55 -41.21
CA ASN A 740 -2.29 -24.39 -40.39
C ASN A 740 -1.53 -25.62 -39.87
N SER A 741 -0.71 -26.26 -40.71
CA SER A 741 0.17 -27.35 -40.32
C SER A 741 1.18 -26.85 -39.24
N LEU A 742 1.74 -25.66 -39.45
CA LEU A 742 2.65 -25.02 -38.51
C LEU A 742 2.00 -24.75 -37.16
N TYR A 743 0.76 -24.25 -37.17
CA TYR A 743 0.01 -24.06 -35.90
C TYR A 743 -0.20 -25.37 -35.17
N ASN A 744 -0.57 -26.46 -35.87
CA ASN A 744 -0.78 -27.76 -35.24
C ASN A 744 0.54 -28.31 -34.63
N GLU A 745 1.67 -28.15 -35.32
CA GLU A 745 2.98 -28.55 -34.81
C GLU A 745 3.38 -27.74 -33.55
N TRP A 746 3.14 -26.44 -33.55
CA TRP A 746 3.36 -25.58 -32.39
C TRP A 746 2.42 -25.96 -31.23
N GLN A 747 1.13 -26.21 -31.52
CA GLN A 747 0.12 -26.59 -30.53
C GLN A 747 0.48 -27.92 -29.88
N ASP A 748 0.88 -28.93 -30.66
CA ASP A 748 1.32 -30.22 -30.13
C ASP A 748 2.51 -30.06 -29.19
N TRP A 749 3.50 -29.23 -29.54
CA TRP A 749 4.62 -28.94 -28.67
C TRP A 749 4.18 -28.21 -27.39
N TYR A 750 3.28 -27.21 -27.49
CA TYR A 750 2.80 -26.43 -26.37
C TYR A 750 2.02 -27.32 -25.37
N ASP A 751 1.07 -28.11 -25.85
CA ASP A 751 0.14 -28.92 -25.05
C ASP A 751 0.83 -30.14 -24.43
N ASN A 752 1.74 -30.80 -25.14
CA ASN A 752 2.32 -32.07 -24.70
C ASN A 752 3.66 -31.92 -23.98
N PHE A 753 4.40 -30.84 -24.23
CA PHE A 753 5.74 -30.66 -23.65
C PHE A 753 5.89 -29.41 -22.79
N PHE A 754 5.42 -28.25 -23.26
CA PHE A 754 5.74 -26.98 -22.63
C PHE A 754 4.84 -26.69 -21.43
N ALA A 755 3.53 -26.61 -21.66
CA ALA A 755 2.56 -26.25 -20.60
C ALA A 755 2.55 -27.23 -19.43
N PRO A 756 2.65 -28.58 -19.64
CA PRO A 756 2.67 -29.52 -18.52
C PRO A 756 3.82 -29.32 -17.54
N GLN A 757 5.03 -28.98 -18.05
CA GLN A 757 6.20 -28.73 -17.18
C GLN A 757 5.98 -27.53 -16.25
N ILE A 758 5.36 -26.46 -16.76
CA ILE A 758 5.07 -25.26 -15.99
C ILE A 758 3.99 -25.53 -14.95
N ILE A 759 2.92 -26.23 -15.36
CA ILE A 759 1.81 -26.63 -14.50
C ILE A 759 2.32 -27.50 -13.34
N GLU A 760 3.21 -28.43 -13.60
CA GLU A 760 3.79 -29.29 -12.58
C GLU A 760 4.66 -28.48 -11.59
N ARG A 761 5.52 -27.60 -12.09
CA ARG A 761 6.33 -26.68 -11.23
C ARG A 761 5.43 -25.85 -10.31
N TYR A 762 4.37 -25.27 -10.87
CA TYR A 762 3.42 -24.45 -10.10
C TYR A 762 2.70 -25.26 -9.01
N ARG A 763 2.24 -26.47 -9.34
CA ARG A 763 1.57 -27.35 -8.38
C ARG A 763 2.50 -27.83 -7.26
N ASN A 764 3.78 -28.05 -7.58
CA ASN A 764 4.77 -28.43 -6.58
C ASN A 764 5.13 -27.25 -5.68
N ALA A 765 5.34 -26.05 -6.23
CA ALA A 765 5.57 -24.84 -5.44
C ALA A 765 4.44 -24.56 -4.45
N LYS A 766 3.18 -24.71 -4.87
CA LYS A 766 2.02 -24.57 -3.94
C LYS A 766 1.92 -25.65 -2.86
N LYS A 767 2.54 -26.81 -3.06
CA LYS A 767 2.57 -27.87 -2.01
C LYS A 767 3.64 -27.60 -0.96
N ASP A 768 4.72 -26.92 -1.35
CA ASP A 768 5.80 -26.55 -0.44
C ASP A 768 5.43 -25.30 0.41
N ASP A 769 4.43 -24.52 -0.02
CA ASP A 769 3.90 -23.36 0.71
C ASP A 769 2.74 -23.72 1.70
N ILE A 770 2.29 -24.98 1.73
CA ILE A 770 1.27 -25.51 2.67
C ILE A 770 1.95 -26.40 3.71
#